data_79913d45fd854c5be26cdbb9062947d0
#
_entry.id   79913d45fd854c5be26cdbb9062947d0
#
_cell.length_a   1.000
_cell.length_b   1.000
_cell.length_c   1.000
_cell.angle_alpha   90.00
_cell.angle_beta   90.00
_cell.angle_gamma   90.00
#
_symmetry.space_group_name_H-M   'P 1'
#
loop_
_entity.id
_entity.type
_entity.pdbx_description
1 polymer ?
#
loop_
_entity_poly.entity_id
_entity_poly.type
_entity_poly.pdbx_seq_one_letter_code
_entity_poly.pdbx_strand_id
1 'polypeptide(L)'
;MNTRHANPLIAASTRPMPRRVAIIGAGSIGPDIGYYLKSALPGLELTLVDVAQGAIDAALERHAGYAKKAVARGKMTEADAAAVQRHVRGTLDYDDLAGCDWVIEAATENLDLKRRIFAAVEARVAPDAIVTSNTSSLPASRIFSAMRHPERATVTHFFAPAWRNPAVEVIDWPGAGAGLVDHLRCVFCLTGKLPLVTSDAVCFMLDRVFDNWCNEAGRLLDRATAAEIDTVATRHVHAGPFFVLNLARGNPIIVETNTLQADEEGEHYRPMPVFRSVDRWITPSPGTAVDVDPSLAADIGDRLAGVLISQSVDILDRGIGSPEDLDLGCRVALGFKRGPLEWMRATGAAEAQRVLDRFLAERPGMPSPRRPLSAYLDTRRTVLVDDVDGVKVITLRRPEALNALTDEMTDEILDVIVRHENDRAVSGFVITGYGTRAFCAGADIGRFPTLLGDREASAQYARDCSRLLVHLDAMKKPVVAALNGMALGGGLELAMRCRALVAVRDAWMQLPEITLGILPGIGAMVVPYRRWPAAARVFDGMLRQAAKLTAAQAHELGIVTSLAADVPALVAEAVAQVRSLAGAKATPLDGAIAPPPLERIEPVAANGLALSVESIRLMENAVREAAAAPTLAQALEIGYRAFGASACTAAAREGIAAFGERRKADFGKTG
;
A
#
# COMPACT_ATOMS: atom_id res chain seq x y z
N MET A 1 -24.32 -16.19 -0.68
CA MET A 1 -23.39 -15.29 -1.37
C MET A 1 -22.03 -15.49 -0.75
N ASN A 2 -21.03 -15.96 -1.52
CA ASN A 2 -19.66 -16.03 -0.98
C ASN A 2 -19.19 -14.58 -0.82
N THR A 3 -19.03 -14.13 0.40
CA THR A 3 -18.49 -12.78 0.67
C THR A 3 -17.03 -12.77 0.27
N ARG A 4 -16.66 -11.88 -0.67
CA ARG A 4 -15.29 -11.66 -1.12
C ARG A 4 -14.39 -11.28 0.06
N HIS A 5 -13.23 -11.92 0.18
CA HIS A 5 -12.24 -11.52 1.17
C HIS A 5 -11.68 -10.12 0.86
N ALA A 6 -11.52 -9.31 1.90
CA ALA A 6 -10.95 -7.97 1.79
C ALA A 6 -9.46 -8.06 1.38
N ASN A 7 -8.69 -8.94 2.00
CA ASN A 7 -7.32 -9.26 1.57
C ASN A 7 -7.35 -10.31 0.44
N PRO A 8 -6.84 -9.98 -0.78
CA PRO A 8 -6.87 -10.89 -1.92
C PRO A 8 -6.03 -12.17 -1.76
N LEU A 9 -5.15 -12.23 -0.78
CA LEU A 9 -4.25 -13.38 -0.57
C LEU A 9 -4.71 -14.34 0.55
N ILE A 10 -5.91 -14.18 1.09
CA ILE A 10 -6.43 -15.10 2.12
C ILE A 10 -6.76 -16.47 1.54
N ALA A 11 -7.30 -16.51 0.33
CA ALA A 11 -7.61 -17.76 -0.35
C ALA A 11 -6.73 -17.93 -1.59
N ALA A 12 -6.31 -19.18 -1.83
CA ALA A 12 -5.63 -19.49 -3.07
C ALA A 12 -6.57 -19.30 -4.26
N SER A 13 -6.06 -18.72 -5.34
CA SER A 13 -6.81 -18.62 -6.57
C SER A 13 -7.05 -20.01 -7.17
N THR A 14 -8.23 -20.23 -7.72
CA THR A 14 -8.59 -21.47 -8.46
C THR A 14 -7.97 -21.53 -9.86
N ARG A 15 -7.46 -20.40 -10.36
CA ARG A 15 -6.79 -20.29 -11.66
C ARG A 15 -5.27 -20.17 -11.48
N PRO A 16 -4.47 -20.72 -12.40
CA PRO A 16 -3.01 -20.58 -12.36
C PRO A 16 -2.59 -19.13 -12.63
N MET A 17 -1.35 -18.80 -12.24
CA MET A 17 -0.71 -17.55 -12.62
C MET A 17 -0.52 -17.51 -14.15
N PRO A 18 -0.62 -16.31 -14.77
CA PRO A 18 -0.47 -16.16 -16.23
C PRO A 18 0.94 -16.54 -16.69
N ARG A 19 1.02 -17.23 -17.81
CA ARG A 19 2.28 -17.67 -18.45
C ARG A 19 2.48 -17.05 -19.83
N ARG A 20 1.41 -16.80 -20.57
CA ARG A 20 1.42 -16.23 -21.92
C ARG A 20 0.46 -15.06 -21.98
N VAL A 21 0.99 -13.85 -22.01
CA VAL A 21 0.19 -12.62 -22.02
C VAL A 21 0.40 -11.90 -23.35
N ALA A 22 -0.69 -11.47 -23.96
CA ALA A 22 -0.63 -10.53 -25.07
C ALA A 22 -1.19 -9.16 -24.65
N ILE A 23 -0.57 -8.10 -25.15
CA ILE A 23 -1.04 -6.72 -24.95
C ILE A 23 -1.31 -6.10 -26.31
N ILE A 24 -2.56 -5.71 -26.55
CA ILE A 24 -3.00 -5.05 -27.77
C ILE A 24 -2.95 -3.54 -27.57
N GLY A 25 -2.10 -2.89 -28.36
CA GLY A 25 -1.77 -1.46 -28.24
C GLY A 25 -0.36 -1.26 -27.73
N ALA A 26 0.59 -1.01 -28.64
CA ALA A 26 1.99 -0.71 -28.35
C ALA A 26 2.27 0.79 -28.16
N GLY A 27 1.23 1.57 -27.83
CA GLY A 27 1.29 3.02 -27.63
C GLY A 27 1.95 3.43 -26.30
N SER A 28 1.29 4.32 -25.54
CA SER A 28 1.87 4.91 -24.32
C SER A 28 1.87 3.96 -23.12
N ILE A 29 0.79 3.22 -22.86
CA ILE A 29 0.63 2.45 -21.62
C ILE A 29 0.85 0.94 -21.78
N GLY A 30 0.55 0.36 -22.94
CA GLY A 30 0.68 -1.09 -23.17
C GLY A 30 2.08 -1.63 -22.88
N PRO A 31 3.18 -1.03 -23.43
CA PRO A 31 4.53 -1.44 -23.12
C PRO A 31 4.92 -1.31 -21.65
N ASP A 32 4.35 -0.34 -20.93
CA ASP A 32 4.57 -0.16 -19.50
C ASP A 32 3.93 -1.30 -18.68
N ILE A 33 2.72 -1.74 -19.07
CA ILE A 33 2.05 -2.91 -18.48
C ILE A 33 2.89 -4.16 -18.76
N GLY A 34 3.39 -4.32 -20.00
CA GLY A 34 4.27 -5.43 -20.37
C GLY A 34 5.55 -5.48 -19.55
N TYR A 35 6.22 -4.34 -19.37
CA TYR A 35 7.43 -4.26 -18.56
C TYR A 35 7.16 -4.59 -17.08
N TYR A 36 6.05 -4.11 -16.53
CA TYR A 36 5.63 -4.48 -15.18
C TYR A 36 5.45 -5.99 -15.05
N LEU A 37 4.65 -6.62 -15.92
CA LEU A 37 4.39 -8.05 -15.87
C LEU A 37 5.67 -8.88 -15.99
N LYS A 38 6.55 -8.51 -16.92
CA LYS A 38 7.85 -9.18 -17.10
C LYS A 38 8.79 -8.99 -15.91
N SER A 39 8.75 -7.83 -15.27
CA SER A 39 9.56 -7.57 -14.06
C SER A 39 9.09 -8.41 -12.87
N ALA A 40 7.78 -8.61 -12.73
CA ALA A 40 7.19 -9.41 -11.67
C ALA A 40 7.20 -10.92 -11.95
N LEU A 41 7.10 -11.30 -13.23
CA LEU A 41 7.04 -12.68 -13.72
C LEU A 41 8.08 -12.87 -14.84
N PRO A 42 9.39 -13.00 -14.54
CA PRO A 42 10.44 -13.07 -15.58
C PRO A 42 10.29 -14.24 -16.55
N GLY A 43 9.64 -15.33 -16.12
CA GLY A 43 9.32 -16.49 -16.96
C GLY A 43 8.16 -16.31 -17.93
N LEU A 44 7.42 -15.20 -17.85
CA LEU A 44 6.27 -14.90 -18.70
C LEU A 44 6.67 -14.76 -20.17
N GLU A 45 5.88 -15.32 -21.10
CA GLU A 45 5.94 -15.03 -22.53
C GLU A 45 5.05 -13.80 -22.80
N LEU A 46 5.63 -12.72 -23.34
CA LEU A 46 4.94 -11.47 -23.62
C LEU A 46 4.89 -11.19 -25.11
N THR A 47 3.70 -10.98 -25.65
CA THR A 47 3.48 -10.54 -27.04
C THR A 47 2.87 -9.14 -27.07
N LEU A 48 3.54 -8.17 -27.70
CA LEU A 48 3.00 -6.84 -27.95
C LEU A 48 2.38 -6.82 -29.35
N VAL A 49 1.11 -6.44 -29.46
CA VAL A 49 0.36 -6.43 -30.72
C VAL A 49 -0.03 -4.99 -31.06
N ASP A 50 0.22 -4.57 -32.26
CA ASP A 50 -0.22 -3.27 -32.79
C ASP A 50 -0.49 -3.36 -34.30
N VAL A 51 -1.15 -2.38 -34.87
CA VAL A 51 -1.37 -2.26 -36.33
C VAL A 51 -0.18 -1.61 -37.06
N ALA A 52 0.75 -0.99 -36.31
CA ALA A 52 1.89 -0.24 -36.83
C ALA A 52 3.23 -0.84 -36.36
N GLN A 53 4.07 -1.28 -37.27
CA GLN A 53 5.40 -1.83 -36.95
C GLN A 53 6.25 -0.85 -36.15
N GLY A 54 6.23 0.44 -36.50
CA GLY A 54 6.99 1.46 -35.77
C GLY A 54 6.56 1.66 -34.31
N ALA A 55 5.29 1.40 -33.98
CA ALA A 55 4.82 1.40 -32.58
C ALA A 55 5.40 0.20 -31.80
N ILE A 56 5.44 -0.97 -32.43
CA ILE A 56 6.04 -2.17 -31.86
C ILE A 56 7.53 -1.97 -31.60
N ASP A 57 8.28 -1.47 -32.61
CA ASP A 57 9.73 -1.24 -32.51
C ASP A 57 10.04 -0.27 -31.35
N ALA A 58 9.32 0.86 -31.26
CA ALA A 58 9.46 1.83 -30.19
C ALA A 58 9.09 1.25 -28.82
N ALA A 59 8.11 0.35 -28.75
CA ALA A 59 7.70 -0.32 -27.52
C ALA A 59 8.78 -1.28 -27.02
N LEU A 60 9.37 -2.09 -27.91
CA LEU A 60 10.46 -3.00 -27.57
C LEU A 60 11.72 -2.25 -27.13
N GLU A 61 12.07 -1.14 -27.82
CA GLU A 61 13.17 -0.26 -27.41
C GLU A 61 12.94 0.34 -26.03
N ARG A 62 11.73 0.82 -25.76
CA ARG A 62 11.36 1.38 -24.45
C ARG A 62 11.45 0.34 -23.34
N HIS A 63 10.99 -0.89 -23.58
CA HIS A 63 11.08 -2.00 -22.66
C HIS A 63 12.55 -2.31 -22.30
N ALA A 64 13.43 -2.42 -23.29
CA ALA A 64 14.87 -2.60 -23.10
C ALA A 64 15.50 -1.41 -22.34
N GLY A 65 15.08 -0.18 -22.67
CA GLY A 65 15.54 1.04 -22.01
C GLY A 65 15.22 1.09 -20.53
N TYR A 66 14.07 0.57 -20.10
CA TYR A 66 13.72 0.48 -18.67
C TYR A 66 14.63 -0.48 -17.92
N ALA A 67 14.88 -1.67 -18.45
CA ALA A 67 15.77 -2.65 -17.84
C ALA A 67 17.20 -2.08 -17.71
N LYS A 68 17.74 -1.47 -18.77
CA LYS A 68 19.06 -0.81 -18.74
C LYS A 68 19.16 0.28 -17.66
N LYS A 69 18.14 1.14 -17.55
CA LYS A 69 18.08 2.18 -16.51
C LYS A 69 17.98 1.60 -15.10
N ALA A 70 17.29 0.47 -14.92
CA ALA A 70 17.18 -0.21 -13.63
C ALA A 70 18.53 -0.76 -13.18
N VAL A 71 19.30 -1.38 -14.08
CA VAL A 71 20.68 -1.84 -13.82
C VAL A 71 21.59 -0.67 -13.46
N ALA A 72 21.59 0.40 -14.27
CA ALA A 72 22.43 1.57 -14.03
C ALA A 72 22.17 2.24 -12.67
N ARG A 73 20.98 2.05 -12.11
CA ARG A 73 20.57 2.57 -10.78
C ARG A 73 20.78 1.55 -9.65
N GLY A 74 21.35 0.38 -9.92
CA GLY A 74 21.53 -0.70 -8.95
C GLY A 74 20.22 -1.31 -8.43
N LYS A 75 19.13 -1.16 -9.18
CA LYS A 75 17.81 -1.70 -8.83
C LYS A 75 17.52 -3.07 -9.42
N MET A 76 18.38 -3.53 -10.31
CA MET A 76 18.26 -4.79 -11.02
C MET A 76 19.67 -5.27 -11.36
N THR A 77 19.92 -6.57 -11.33
CA THR A 77 21.17 -7.16 -11.84
C THR A 77 21.13 -7.29 -13.36
N GLU A 78 22.27 -7.45 -14.01
CA GLU A 78 22.33 -7.73 -15.46
C GLU A 78 21.59 -9.03 -15.81
N ALA A 79 21.68 -10.04 -14.94
CA ALA A 79 20.98 -11.31 -15.12
C ALA A 79 19.46 -11.14 -15.08
N ASP A 80 18.95 -10.34 -14.13
CA ASP A 80 17.52 -10.02 -14.03
C ASP A 80 17.06 -9.22 -15.25
N ALA A 81 17.85 -8.24 -15.70
CA ALA A 81 17.55 -7.44 -16.89
C ALA A 81 17.46 -8.31 -18.16
N ALA A 82 18.36 -9.28 -18.31
CA ALA A 82 18.29 -10.26 -19.38
C ALA A 82 17.06 -11.17 -19.28
N ALA A 83 16.67 -11.57 -18.07
CA ALA A 83 15.48 -12.39 -17.84
C ALA A 83 14.19 -11.63 -18.18
N VAL A 84 14.08 -10.35 -17.81
CA VAL A 84 12.93 -9.47 -18.11
C VAL A 84 12.75 -9.27 -19.62
N GLN A 85 13.83 -9.30 -20.40
CA GLN A 85 13.76 -9.12 -21.86
C GLN A 85 13.57 -10.44 -22.63
N ARG A 86 13.79 -11.58 -21.99
CA ARG A 86 13.64 -12.89 -22.63
C ARG A 86 12.17 -13.17 -22.91
N HIS A 87 11.85 -13.73 -24.09
CA HIS A 87 10.48 -14.05 -24.51
C HIS A 87 9.54 -12.83 -24.60
N VAL A 88 10.07 -11.66 -24.95
CA VAL A 88 9.29 -10.48 -25.34
C VAL A 88 9.35 -10.37 -26.86
N ARG A 89 8.20 -10.34 -27.53
CA ARG A 89 8.09 -10.19 -28.98
C ARG A 89 7.00 -9.21 -29.37
N GLY A 90 7.09 -8.67 -30.58
CA GLY A 90 6.05 -7.86 -31.18
C GLY A 90 5.48 -8.54 -32.43
N THR A 91 4.22 -8.26 -32.75
CA THR A 91 3.54 -8.78 -33.93
C THR A 91 2.46 -7.82 -34.42
N LEU A 92 2.16 -7.89 -35.72
CA LEU A 92 1.02 -7.23 -36.36
C LEU A 92 -0.18 -8.19 -36.51
N ASP A 93 0.04 -9.48 -36.23
CA ASP A 93 -0.93 -10.54 -36.51
C ASP A 93 -1.64 -11.01 -35.23
N TYR A 94 -2.97 -10.99 -35.27
CA TYR A 94 -3.81 -11.50 -34.19
C TYR A 94 -3.78 -13.03 -34.07
N ASP A 95 -3.35 -13.75 -35.08
CA ASP A 95 -3.21 -15.22 -34.99
C ASP A 95 -2.14 -15.63 -33.96
N ASP A 96 -1.21 -14.75 -33.69
CA ASP A 96 -0.22 -14.90 -32.62
C ASP A 96 -0.80 -14.85 -31.18
N LEU A 97 -2.07 -14.51 -31.03
CA LEU A 97 -2.80 -14.59 -29.75
C LEU A 97 -3.15 -16.03 -29.36
N ALA A 98 -3.06 -16.97 -30.29
CA ALA A 98 -3.36 -18.36 -30.01
C ALA A 98 -2.45 -18.90 -28.87
N GLY A 99 -3.08 -19.50 -27.86
CA GLY A 99 -2.41 -20.02 -26.69
C GLY A 99 -2.05 -18.98 -25.60
N CYS A 100 -2.43 -17.72 -25.77
CA CYS A 100 -2.39 -16.76 -24.68
C CYS A 100 -3.44 -17.12 -23.62
N ASP A 101 -3.04 -17.06 -22.37
CA ASP A 101 -3.92 -17.26 -21.21
C ASP A 101 -4.52 -15.95 -20.67
N TRP A 102 -3.93 -14.81 -21.06
CA TRP A 102 -4.47 -13.48 -20.76
C TRP A 102 -4.17 -12.50 -21.91
N VAL A 103 -5.21 -11.79 -22.36
CA VAL A 103 -5.09 -10.69 -23.34
C VAL A 103 -5.53 -9.39 -22.69
N ILE A 104 -4.69 -8.36 -22.75
CA ILE A 104 -4.95 -7.02 -22.22
C ILE A 104 -5.04 -6.05 -23.40
N GLU A 105 -6.18 -5.37 -23.55
CA GLU A 105 -6.35 -4.33 -24.54
C GLU A 105 -6.01 -2.97 -23.92
N ALA A 106 -5.15 -2.23 -24.61
CA ALA A 106 -4.66 -0.89 -24.25
C ALA A 106 -4.59 0.02 -25.50
N ALA A 107 -5.56 -0.12 -26.40
CA ALA A 107 -5.68 0.66 -27.63
C ALA A 107 -6.45 1.98 -27.40
N THR A 108 -6.77 2.70 -28.48
CA THR A 108 -7.49 3.96 -28.44
C THR A 108 -8.87 3.84 -27.77
N GLU A 109 -9.26 4.89 -27.04
CA GLU A 109 -10.52 4.96 -26.30
C GLU A 109 -11.71 5.18 -27.25
N ASN A 110 -12.14 4.12 -27.93
CA ASN A 110 -13.27 4.09 -28.83
C ASN A 110 -14.05 2.78 -28.69
N LEU A 111 -15.30 2.88 -28.25
CA LEU A 111 -16.13 1.73 -27.92
C LEU A 111 -16.28 0.74 -29.08
N ASP A 112 -16.57 1.24 -30.30
CA ASP A 112 -16.77 0.38 -31.46
C ASP A 112 -15.49 -0.31 -31.90
N LEU A 113 -14.34 0.39 -31.78
CA LEU A 113 -13.04 -0.22 -32.02
C LEU A 113 -12.74 -1.31 -30.99
N LYS A 114 -12.94 -1.04 -29.71
CA LYS A 114 -12.73 -2.04 -28.63
C LYS A 114 -13.60 -3.28 -28.84
N ARG A 115 -14.88 -3.11 -29.20
CA ARG A 115 -15.78 -4.24 -29.52
C ARG A 115 -15.27 -5.08 -30.68
N ARG A 116 -14.75 -4.45 -31.76
CA ARG A 116 -14.15 -5.18 -32.89
C ARG A 116 -12.87 -5.91 -32.49
N ILE A 117 -12.03 -5.28 -31.67
CA ILE A 117 -10.81 -5.92 -31.11
C ILE A 117 -11.22 -7.17 -30.31
N PHE A 118 -12.18 -7.06 -29.38
CA PHE A 118 -12.58 -8.19 -28.56
C PHE A 118 -13.27 -9.29 -29.33
N ALA A 119 -14.03 -9.00 -30.37
CA ALA A 119 -14.56 -10.03 -31.28
C ALA A 119 -13.42 -10.78 -32.00
N ALA A 120 -12.37 -10.08 -32.43
CA ALA A 120 -11.21 -10.69 -33.05
C ALA A 120 -10.37 -11.53 -32.07
N VAL A 121 -10.20 -11.06 -30.83
CA VAL A 121 -9.53 -11.78 -29.74
C VAL A 121 -10.29 -13.06 -29.42
N GLU A 122 -11.61 -12.95 -29.20
CA GLU A 122 -12.47 -14.08 -28.83
C GLU A 122 -12.43 -15.24 -29.85
N ALA A 123 -12.26 -14.91 -31.14
CA ALA A 123 -12.15 -15.90 -32.21
C ALA A 123 -10.81 -16.70 -32.18
N ARG A 124 -9.81 -16.26 -31.41
CA ARG A 124 -8.44 -16.80 -31.47
C ARG A 124 -7.94 -17.42 -30.18
N VAL A 125 -8.39 -16.90 -29.04
CA VAL A 125 -7.93 -17.38 -27.74
C VAL A 125 -8.80 -18.52 -27.22
N ALA A 126 -8.23 -19.34 -26.35
CA ALA A 126 -8.96 -20.43 -25.69
C ALA A 126 -10.17 -19.88 -24.87
N PRO A 127 -11.24 -20.69 -24.70
CA PRO A 127 -12.44 -20.24 -23.99
C PRO A 127 -12.21 -19.81 -22.53
N ASP A 128 -11.19 -20.34 -21.88
CA ASP A 128 -10.79 -20.05 -20.50
C ASP A 128 -9.78 -18.91 -20.37
N ALA A 129 -9.25 -18.39 -21.50
CA ALA A 129 -8.33 -17.25 -21.49
C ALA A 129 -9.03 -16.00 -20.93
N ILE A 130 -8.33 -15.28 -20.06
CA ILE A 130 -8.81 -14.02 -19.51
C ILE A 130 -8.64 -12.90 -20.54
N VAL A 131 -9.62 -12.01 -20.61
CA VAL A 131 -9.61 -10.86 -21.51
C VAL A 131 -9.89 -9.60 -20.70
N THR A 132 -9.01 -8.60 -20.79
CA THR A 132 -9.21 -7.33 -20.06
C THR A 132 -8.98 -6.12 -20.94
N SER A 133 -9.67 -5.01 -20.64
CA SER A 133 -9.41 -3.68 -21.21
C SER A 133 -8.73 -2.79 -20.19
N ASN A 134 -7.84 -1.92 -20.66
CA ASN A 134 -7.23 -0.85 -19.85
C ASN A 134 -7.95 0.49 -20.05
N THR A 135 -9.20 0.49 -20.48
CA THR A 135 -9.99 1.73 -20.58
C THR A 135 -10.01 2.48 -19.25
N SER A 136 -10.02 3.81 -19.33
CA SER A 136 -10.12 4.71 -18.18
C SER A 136 -11.56 5.14 -17.87
N SER A 137 -12.48 5.00 -18.83
CA SER A 137 -13.80 5.63 -18.73
C SER A 137 -14.96 4.74 -19.09
N LEU A 138 -14.78 3.79 -20.04
CA LEU A 138 -15.86 2.97 -20.58
C LEU A 138 -16.24 1.82 -19.65
N PRO A 139 -17.49 1.70 -19.20
CA PRO A 139 -17.95 0.57 -18.41
C PRO A 139 -17.69 -0.78 -19.08
N ALA A 140 -17.32 -1.78 -18.29
CA ALA A 140 -17.11 -3.15 -18.76
C ALA A 140 -18.36 -3.73 -19.46
N SER A 141 -19.54 -3.45 -18.93
CA SER A 141 -20.82 -3.85 -19.53
C SER A 141 -21.02 -3.34 -20.95
N ARG A 142 -20.48 -2.16 -21.29
CA ARG A 142 -20.56 -1.63 -22.66
C ARG A 142 -19.59 -2.29 -23.62
N ILE A 143 -18.42 -2.60 -23.13
CA ILE A 143 -17.35 -3.20 -23.95
C ILE A 143 -17.67 -4.67 -24.22
N PHE A 144 -17.97 -5.44 -23.17
CA PHE A 144 -17.97 -6.89 -23.19
C PHE A 144 -19.34 -7.54 -23.40
N SER A 145 -20.46 -6.80 -23.28
CA SER A 145 -21.81 -7.37 -23.46
C SER A 145 -22.07 -7.99 -24.84
N ALA A 146 -21.29 -7.62 -25.85
CA ALA A 146 -21.38 -8.16 -27.20
C ALA A 146 -20.52 -9.43 -27.42
N MET A 147 -19.69 -9.82 -26.47
CA MET A 147 -18.91 -11.07 -26.53
C MET A 147 -19.82 -12.29 -26.36
N ARG A 148 -19.40 -13.42 -26.92
CA ARG A 148 -20.06 -14.71 -26.71
C ARG A 148 -19.81 -15.26 -25.31
N HIS A 149 -18.63 -14.97 -24.75
CA HIS A 149 -18.15 -15.41 -23.45
C HIS A 149 -17.70 -14.22 -22.58
N PRO A 150 -18.64 -13.34 -22.19
CA PRO A 150 -18.32 -12.14 -21.41
C PRO A 150 -17.85 -12.46 -19.98
N GLU A 151 -18.16 -13.68 -19.47
CA GLU A 151 -17.79 -14.14 -18.12
C GLU A 151 -16.29 -14.23 -17.86
N ARG A 152 -15.47 -14.23 -18.91
CA ARG A 152 -14.00 -14.22 -18.84
C ARG A 152 -13.37 -12.83 -18.96
N ALA A 153 -14.20 -11.81 -19.06
CA ALA A 153 -13.76 -10.46 -19.37
C ALA A 153 -14.10 -9.45 -18.26
N THR A 154 -13.20 -8.51 -18.05
CA THR A 154 -13.43 -7.32 -17.22
C THR A 154 -12.46 -6.19 -17.59
N VAL A 155 -12.55 -5.05 -16.90
CA VAL A 155 -11.58 -3.97 -17.02
C VAL A 155 -10.52 -4.09 -15.92
N THR A 156 -9.26 -3.86 -16.31
CA THR A 156 -8.13 -3.70 -15.39
C THR A 156 -7.44 -2.38 -15.73
N HIS A 157 -7.82 -1.33 -15.02
CA HIS A 157 -7.37 0.02 -15.32
C HIS A 157 -6.07 0.33 -14.59
N PHE A 158 -4.98 0.49 -15.34
CA PHE A 158 -3.66 0.87 -14.84
C PHE A 158 -3.43 2.37 -14.94
N PHE A 159 -2.71 2.92 -13.98
CA PHE A 159 -2.35 4.34 -13.95
C PHE A 159 -0.93 4.57 -14.46
N ALA A 160 -0.75 5.62 -15.26
CA ALA A 160 0.56 5.96 -15.83
C ALA A 160 1.54 6.49 -14.76
N PRO A 161 2.85 6.15 -14.85
CA PRO A 161 3.41 5.09 -15.69
C PRO A 161 3.14 3.71 -15.09
N ALA A 162 2.53 2.80 -15.85
CA ALA A 162 1.98 1.54 -15.34
C ALA A 162 3.02 0.61 -14.69
N TRP A 163 4.29 0.69 -15.08
CA TRP A 163 5.35 -0.11 -14.46
C TRP A 163 5.76 0.39 -13.06
N ARG A 164 5.44 1.63 -12.70
CA ARG A 164 5.82 2.26 -11.44
C ARG A 164 4.63 2.52 -10.50
N ASN A 165 3.50 2.98 -11.06
CA ASN A 165 2.31 3.24 -10.28
C ASN A 165 1.79 1.93 -9.66
N PRO A 166 1.62 1.83 -8.34
CA PRO A 166 1.25 0.57 -7.72
C PRO A 166 -0.23 0.19 -7.90
N ALA A 167 -1.12 1.16 -8.14
CA ALA A 167 -2.55 0.89 -8.19
C ALA A 167 -3.02 0.29 -9.52
N VAL A 168 -4.03 -0.57 -9.45
CA VAL A 168 -4.83 -1.07 -10.57
C VAL A 168 -6.26 -1.18 -10.13
N GLU A 169 -7.21 -0.52 -10.81
CA GLU A 169 -8.63 -0.76 -10.60
C GLU A 169 -9.04 -2.05 -11.31
N VAL A 170 -9.77 -2.91 -10.60
CA VAL A 170 -10.36 -4.15 -11.13
C VAL A 170 -11.86 -4.00 -11.06
N ILE A 171 -12.50 -3.95 -12.24
CA ILE A 171 -13.92 -3.63 -12.32
C ILE A 171 -14.77 -4.88 -12.08
N ASP A 172 -15.63 -4.79 -11.06
CA ASP A 172 -16.60 -5.82 -10.72
C ASP A 172 -17.93 -5.50 -11.41
N TRP A 173 -18.25 -6.25 -12.45
CA TRP A 173 -19.46 -6.06 -13.23
C TRP A 173 -20.29 -7.34 -13.32
N PRO A 174 -21.62 -7.26 -13.50
CA PRO A 174 -22.51 -8.42 -13.44
C PRO A 174 -22.23 -9.52 -14.46
N GLY A 175 -21.56 -9.21 -15.58
CA GLY A 175 -21.17 -10.19 -16.60
C GLY A 175 -19.89 -10.93 -16.32
N ALA A 176 -19.08 -10.50 -15.35
CA ALA A 176 -17.86 -11.19 -14.96
C ALA A 176 -18.19 -12.54 -14.31
N GLY A 177 -17.50 -13.59 -14.72
CA GLY A 177 -17.64 -14.91 -14.15
C GLY A 177 -17.20 -14.98 -12.68
N ALA A 178 -17.82 -15.90 -11.94
CA ALA A 178 -17.48 -16.08 -10.54
C ALA A 178 -16.00 -16.34 -10.34
N GLY A 179 -15.36 -15.58 -9.45
CA GLY A 179 -13.95 -15.69 -9.11
C GLY A 179 -12.98 -15.00 -10.08
N LEU A 180 -13.42 -14.42 -11.20
CA LEU A 180 -12.53 -13.71 -12.13
C LEU A 180 -11.86 -12.49 -11.45
N VAL A 181 -12.66 -11.64 -10.82
CA VAL A 181 -12.17 -10.46 -10.12
C VAL A 181 -11.25 -10.85 -8.97
N ASP A 182 -11.58 -11.90 -8.21
CA ASP A 182 -10.74 -12.37 -7.10
C ASP A 182 -9.42 -12.96 -7.60
N HIS A 183 -9.44 -13.69 -8.74
CA HIS A 183 -8.22 -14.15 -9.39
C HIS A 183 -7.30 -12.98 -9.81
N LEU A 184 -7.85 -11.98 -10.51
CA LEU A 184 -7.07 -10.80 -10.94
C LEU A 184 -6.52 -10.01 -9.76
N ARG A 185 -7.30 -9.82 -8.69
CA ARG A 185 -6.83 -9.23 -7.43
C ARG A 185 -5.66 -10.02 -6.84
N CYS A 186 -5.78 -11.34 -6.82
CA CYS A 186 -4.71 -12.22 -6.34
C CYS A 186 -3.44 -12.07 -7.20
N VAL A 187 -3.57 -12.15 -8.54
CA VAL A 187 -2.44 -11.96 -9.48
C VAL A 187 -1.78 -10.61 -9.26
N PHE A 188 -2.53 -9.52 -9.20
CA PHE A 188 -1.98 -8.18 -8.99
C PHE A 188 -1.28 -8.04 -7.63
N CYS A 189 -1.87 -8.55 -6.57
CA CYS A 189 -1.27 -8.49 -5.24
C CYS A 189 0.02 -9.31 -5.17
N LEU A 190 0.06 -10.53 -5.76
CA LEU A 190 1.26 -11.38 -5.84
C LEU A 190 2.37 -10.73 -6.69
N THR A 191 2.01 -9.95 -7.68
CA THR A 191 2.95 -9.26 -8.57
C THR A 191 3.32 -7.84 -8.11
N GLY A 192 2.94 -7.48 -6.87
CA GLY A 192 3.35 -6.23 -6.21
C GLY A 192 2.52 -5.01 -6.56
N LYS A 193 1.35 -5.20 -7.22
CA LYS A 193 0.34 -4.17 -7.43
C LYS A 193 -0.63 -4.11 -6.25
N LEU A 194 -1.38 -3.02 -6.21
CA LEU A 194 -2.45 -2.76 -5.28
C LEU A 194 -3.78 -2.78 -6.04
N PRO A 195 -4.47 -3.92 -6.11
CA PRO A 195 -5.78 -4.00 -6.75
C PRO A 195 -6.84 -3.28 -5.91
N LEU A 196 -7.56 -2.35 -6.53
CA LEU A 196 -8.69 -1.62 -6.00
C LEU A 196 -9.95 -2.10 -6.71
N VAL A 197 -10.97 -2.51 -5.96
CA VAL A 197 -12.20 -2.99 -6.56
C VAL A 197 -13.17 -1.83 -6.76
N THR A 198 -13.68 -1.69 -7.97
CA THR A 198 -14.68 -0.68 -8.29
C THR A 198 -15.84 -1.29 -9.09
N SER A 199 -17.04 -0.77 -8.91
CA SER A 199 -18.19 -1.19 -9.69
C SER A 199 -18.13 -0.65 -11.12
N ASP A 200 -19.00 -1.17 -11.97
CA ASP A 200 -19.08 -0.86 -13.41
C ASP A 200 -19.74 0.51 -13.65
N ALA A 201 -19.04 1.58 -13.28
CA ALA A 201 -19.48 2.96 -13.45
C ALA A 201 -18.63 3.68 -14.51
N VAL A 202 -19.16 4.71 -15.12
CA VAL A 202 -18.39 5.60 -16.01
C VAL A 202 -17.25 6.23 -15.23
N CYS A 203 -16.04 6.24 -15.79
CA CYS A 203 -14.82 6.79 -15.17
C CYS A 203 -14.45 6.14 -13.82
N PHE A 204 -14.98 4.97 -13.53
CA PHE A 204 -14.71 4.14 -12.34
C PHE A 204 -14.65 4.95 -11.03
N MET A 205 -13.65 4.72 -10.18
CA MET A 205 -13.53 5.41 -8.90
C MET A 205 -12.51 6.56 -8.95
N LEU A 206 -11.28 6.27 -9.40
CA LEU A 206 -10.19 7.23 -9.26
C LEU A 206 -10.19 8.32 -10.34
N ASP A 207 -10.56 7.99 -11.58
CA ASP A 207 -10.67 9.00 -12.62
C ASP A 207 -11.86 9.94 -12.37
N ARG A 208 -12.94 9.48 -11.73
CA ARG A 208 -13.99 10.38 -11.24
C ARG A 208 -13.44 11.46 -10.31
N VAL A 209 -12.53 11.09 -9.41
CA VAL A 209 -11.89 12.06 -8.51
C VAL A 209 -10.96 12.98 -9.30
N PHE A 210 -10.05 12.41 -10.08
CA PHE A 210 -8.97 13.16 -10.72
C PHE A 210 -9.47 14.06 -11.86
N ASP A 211 -10.30 13.53 -12.76
CA ASP A 211 -10.76 14.25 -13.93
C ASP A 211 -11.70 15.40 -13.54
N ASN A 212 -12.58 15.17 -12.57
CA ASN A 212 -13.43 16.25 -12.05
C ASN A 212 -12.64 17.30 -11.29
N TRP A 213 -11.57 16.89 -10.58
CA TRP A 213 -10.66 17.82 -9.91
C TRP A 213 -9.89 18.68 -10.90
N CYS A 214 -9.39 18.09 -12.00
CA CYS A 214 -8.77 18.83 -13.10
C CYS A 214 -9.77 19.74 -13.82
N ASN A 215 -10.98 19.27 -14.09
CA ASN A 215 -12.02 20.07 -14.74
C ASN A 215 -12.43 21.26 -13.86
N GLU A 216 -12.52 21.08 -12.55
CA GLU A 216 -12.80 22.15 -11.60
C GLU A 216 -11.66 23.17 -11.52
N ALA A 217 -10.39 22.70 -11.57
CA ALA A 217 -9.23 23.57 -11.72
C ALA A 217 -9.31 24.40 -13.01
N GLY A 218 -9.76 23.79 -14.12
CA GLY A 218 -10.01 24.48 -15.39
C GLY A 218 -11.06 25.60 -15.30
N ARG A 219 -12.08 25.44 -14.43
CA ARG A 219 -13.10 26.47 -14.18
C ARG A 219 -12.56 27.65 -13.39
N LEU A 220 -11.55 27.45 -12.56
CA LEU A 220 -10.91 28.52 -11.78
C LEU A 220 -10.02 29.45 -12.63
N LEU A 221 -9.75 29.09 -13.89
CA LEU A 221 -8.97 29.95 -14.81
C LEU A 221 -9.68 31.28 -15.20
N ASP A 222 -10.94 31.44 -14.84
CA ASP A 222 -11.66 32.70 -14.93
C ASP A 222 -11.17 33.77 -13.93
N ARG A 223 -10.51 33.34 -12.84
CA ARG A 223 -10.09 34.20 -11.70
C ARG A 223 -8.65 34.00 -11.25
N ALA A 224 -7.96 32.96 -11.70
CA ALA A 224 -6.59 32.62 -11.32
C ALA A 224 -5.81 32.01 -12.48
N THR A 225 -4.50 32.12 -12.45
CA THR A 225 -3.61 31.48 -13.42
C THR A 225 -3.42 29.99 -13.07
N ALA A 226 -3.04 29.19 -14.07
CA ALA A 226 -2.71 27.79 -13.85
C ALA A 226 -1.59 27.61 -12.81
N ALA A 227 -0.63 28.54 -12.74
CA ALA A 227 0.47 28.51 -11.76
C ALA A 227 -0.02 28.77 -10.32
N GLU A 228 -0.95 29.70 -10.13
CA GLU A 228 -1.55 29.97 -8.81
C GLU A 228 -2.41 28.81 -8.35
N ILE A 229 -3.23 28.24 -9.25
CA ILE A 229 -4.06 27.06 -8.94
C ILE A 229 -3.19 25.87 -8.57
N ASP A 230 -2.15 25.57 -9.36
CA ASP A 230 -1.21 24.47 -9.05
C ASP A 230 -0.50 24.70 -7.71
N THR A 231 -0.09 25.93 -7.41
CA THR A 231 0.53 26.28 -6.12
C THR A 231 -0.41 25.98 -4.96
N VAL A 232 -1.66 26.41 -5.02
CA VAL A 232 -2.65 26.14 -3.95
C VAL A 232 -2.98 24.66 -3.88
N ALA A 233 -3.14 23.97 -5.01
CA ALA A 233 -3.42 22.55 -5.10
C ALA A 233 -2.36 21.70 -4.39
N THR A 234 -1.10 22.18 -4.29
CA THR A 234 -0.04 21.46 -3.55
C THR A 234 -0.31 21.33 -2.05
N ARG A 235 -1.32 21.96 -1.48
CA ARG A 235 -1.82 21.68 -0.14
C ARG A 235 -2.40 20.25 -0.03
N HIS A 236 -2.97 19.74 -1.13
CA HIS A 236 -3.64 18.44 -1.22
C HIS A 236 -2.78 17.37 -1.93
N VAL A 237 -2.00 17.77 -2.93
CA VAL A 237 -1.25 16.87 -3.84
C VAL A 237 0.24 17.19 -3.86
N HIS A 238 1.06 16.24 -4.35
CA HIS A 238 2.49 16.46 -4.57
C HIS A 238 2.80 17.29 -5.81
N ALA A 239 1.91 17.29 -6.80
CA ALA A 239 2.02 18.06 -8.03
C ALA A 239 0.63 18.55 -8.44
N GLY A 240 0.53 19.82 -8.85
CA GLY A 240 -0.76 20.43 -9.21
C GLY A 240 -1.39 19.85 -10.48
N PRO A 241 -2.71 20.06 -10.69
CA PRO A 241 -3.46 19.45 -11.79
C PRO A 241 -2.88 19.78 -13.16
N PHE A 242 -2.56 21.02 -13.43
CA PHE A 242 -2.04 21.44 -14.74
C PHE A 242 -0.62 20.92 -15.01
N PHE A 243 0.21 20.82 -13.98
CA PHE A 243 1.52 20.19 -14.11
C PHE A 243 1.39 18.71 -14.48
N VAL A 244 0.48 17.97 -13.84
CA VAL A 244 0.22 16.56 -14.14
C VAL A 244 -0.33 16.40 -15.56
N LEU A 245 -1.26 17.27 -15.98
CA LEU A 245 -1.79 17.27 -17.34
C LEU A 245 -0.68 17.51 -18.39
N ASN A 246 0.28 18.38 -18.10
CA ASN A 246 1.45 18.55 -18.98
C ASN A 246 2.30 17.28 -19.12
N LEU A 247 2.52 16.56 -18.01
CA LEU A 247 3.31 15.31 -18.01
C LEU A 247 2.61 14.19 -18.79
N ALA A 248 1.31 14.07 -18.62
CA ALA A 248 0.51 13.00 -19.22
C ALA A 248 0.03 13.34 -20.63
N ARG A 249 0.18 14.57 -21.12
CA ARG A 249 -0.55 15.12 -22.26
C ARG A 249 -2.06 14.90 -22.09
N GLY A 250 -2.55 15.17 -20.86
CA GLY A 250 -3.82 14.69 -20.35
C GLY A 250 -5.04 15.52 -20.76
N ASN A 251 -4.88 16.72 -21.37
CA ASN A 251 -6.03 17.54 -21.77
C ASN A 251 -7.08 16.76 -22.59
N PRO A 252 -6.71 15.94 -23.62
CA PRO A 252 -7.67 15.13 -24.35
C PRO A 252 -8.40 14.12 -23.47
N ILE A 253 -7.74 13.56 -22.44
CA ILE A 253 -8.34 12.62 -21.51
C ILE A 253 -9.48 13.31 -20.74
N ILE A 254 -9.23 14.49 -20.17
CA ILE A 254 -10.25 15.29 -19.47
C ILE A 254 -11.44 15.60 -20.38
N VAL A 255 -11.17 15.95 -21.65
CA VAL A 255 -12.23 16.21 -22.62
C VAL A 255 -13.08 14.97 -22.86
N GLU A 256 -12.47 13.81 -23.01
CA GLU A 256 -13.14 12.56 -23.32
C GLU A 256 -13.95 12.03 -22.12
N THR A 257 -13.31 11.88 -20.98
CA THR A 257 -13.91 11.32 -19.76
C THR A 257 -15.04 12.19 -19.21
N ASN A 258 -14.81 13.51 -19.09
CA ASN A 258 -15.83 14.43 -18.63
C ASN A 258 -16.96 14.63 -19.65
N THR A 259 -16.71 14.47 -20.96
CA THR A 259 -17.79 14.46 -21.95
C THR A 259 -18.68 13.23 -21.77
N LEU A 260 -18.07 12.05 -21.65
CA LEU A 260 -18.80 10.81 -21.41
C LEU A 260 -19.62 10.88 -20.10
N GLN A 261 -19.01 11.40 -19.04
CA GLN A 261 -19.71 11.56 -17.77
C GLN A 261 -20.83 12.58 -17.85
N ALA A 262 -20.65 13.69 -18.58
CA ALA A 262 -21.70 14.68 -18.77
C ALA A 262 -22.90 14.14 -19.55
N ASP A 263 -22.65 13.37 -20.59
CA ASP A 263 -23.71 12.77 -21.43
C ASP A 263 -24.57 11.79 -20.65
N GLU A 264 -24.03 11.18 -19.58
CA GLU A 264 -24.74 10.15 -18.81
C GLU A 264 -25.25 10.61 -17.45
N GLU A 265 -24.52 11.52 -16.80
CA GLU A 265 -24.79 11.88 -15.41
C GLU A 265 -25.15 13.35 -15.22
N GLY A 266 -25.00 14.17 -16.28
CA GLY A 266 -25.49 15.55 -16.31
C GLY A 266 -24.45 16.60 -16.75
N GLU A 267 -24.96 17.69 -17.32
CA GLU A 267 -24.17 18.77 -17.90
C GLU A 267 -23.17 19.45 -16.95
N HIS A 268 -23.36 19.33 -15.65
CA HIS A 268 -22.45 19.88 -14.65
C HIS A 268 -21.04 19.24 -14.71
N TYR A 269 -20.89 18.06 -15.32
CA TYR A 269 -19.61 17.41 -15.59
C TYR A 269 -18.92 17.86 -16.88
N ARG A 270 -19.61 18.59 -17.77
CA ARG A 270 -19.06 18.99 -19.08
C ARG A 270 -17.67 19.61 -18.95
N PRO A 271 -16.69 19.13 -19.75
CA PRO A 271 -15.32 19.63 -19.67
C PRO A 271 -15.24 21.09 -20.12
N MET A 272 -14.38 21.86 -19.48
CA MET A 272 -14.11 23.25 -19.87
C MET A 272 -13.53 23.31 -21.28
N PRO A 273 -14.01 24.21 -22.13
CA PRO A 273 -13.53 24.34 -23.53
C PRO A 273 -12.01 24.58 -23.64
N VAL A 274 -11.41 25.19 -22.64
CA VAL A 274 -9.98 25.52 -22.60
C VAL A 274 -9.09 24.28 -22.76
N PHE A 275 -9.52 23.08 -22.32
CA PHE A 275 -8.77 21.83 -22.51
C PHE A 275 -8.64 21.42 -23.99
N ARG A 276 -9.46 21.97 -24.90
CA ARG A 276 -9.37 21.73 -26.35
C ARG A 276 -8.45 22.72 -27.07
N SER A 277 -8.13 23.86 -26.43
CA SER A 277 -7.41 24.99 -27.06
C SER A 277 -6.00 25.19 -26.51
N VAL A 278 -5.63 24.52 -25.41
CA VAL A 278 -4.32 24.67 -24.77
C VAL A 278 -3.54 23.36 -24.88
N ASP A 279 -2.40 23.42 -25.56
CA ASP A 279 -1.52 22.25 -25.67
C ASP A 279 -0.63 22.05 -24.42
N ARG A 280 -0.27 23.16 -23.78
CA ARG A 280 0.62 23.15 -22.63
C ARG A 280 0.34 24.29 -21.66
N TRP A 281 0.27 23.98 -20.38
CA TRP A 281 0.05 24.92 -19.29
C TRP A 281 1.36 25.54 -18.79
N ILE A 282 1.32 26.80 -18.36
CA ILE A 282 2.44 27.46 -17.66
C ILE A 282 2.26 27.15 -16.17
N THR A 283 3.16 26.33 -15.63
CA THR A 283 3.08 25.82 -14.26
C THR A 283 4.42 25.96 -13.54
N PRO A 284 4.44 26.12 -12.20
CA PRO A 284 5.69 26.05 -11.45
C PRO A 284 6.28 24.64 -11.49
N SER A 285 7.59 24.54 -11.33
CA SER A 285 8.24 23.24 -11.14
C SER A 285 7.82 22.63 -9.80
N PRO A 286 7.78 21.30 -9.65
CA PRO A 286 7.48 20.67 -8.36
C PRO A 286 8.42 21.15 -7.26
N GLY A 287 7.83 21.51 -6.11
CA GLY A 287 8.57 22.08 -4.98
C GLY A 287 8.80 23.60 -5.06
N THR A 288 8.37 24.26 -6.13
CA THR A 288 8.34 25.73 -6.21
C THR A 288 6.89 26.22 -6.14
N ALA A 289 6.71 27.46 -5.71
CA ALA A 289 5.41 28.12 -5.59
C ALA A 289 5.50 29.53 -6.17
N VAL A 290 4.37 30.03 -6.67
CA VAL A 290 4.19 31.45 -6.98
C VAL A 290 3.49 32.14 -5.81
N ASP A 291 3.61 33.46 -5.72
CA ASP A 291 2.85 34.24 -4.75
C ASP A 291 1.37 34.27 -5.14
N VAL A 292 0.49 34.03 -4.17
CA VAL A 292 -0.98 33.99 -4.37
C VAL A 292 -1.63 34.80 -3.26
N ASP A 293 -2.52 35.71 -3.64
CA ASP A 293 -3.31 36.46 -2.66
C ASP A 293 -4.01 35.51 -1.69
N PRO A 294 -3.95 35.77 -0.36
CA PRO A 294 -4.51 34.86 0.64
C PRO A 294 -6.02 34.58 0.46
N SER A 295 -6.81 35.56 0.02
CA SER A 295 -8.25 35.38 -0.21
C SER A 295 -8.51 34.52 -1.44
N LEU A 296 -7.76 34.72 -2.51
CA LEU A 296 -7.80 33.89 -3.71
C LEU A 296 -7.32 32.45 -3.40
N ALA A 297 -6.26 32.31 -2.61
CA ALA A 297 -5.77 31.01 -2.19
C ALA A 297 -6.78 30.23 -1.33
N ALA A 298 -7.58 30.91 -0.50
CA ALA A 298 -8.67 30.29 0.24
C ALA A 298 -9.81 29.86 -0.70
N ASP A 299 -10.17 30.71 -1.65
CA ASP A 299 -11.21 30.43 -2.65
C ASP A 299 -10.87 29.20 -3.52
N ILE A 300 -9.66 29.17 -4.08
CA ILE A 300 -9.16 28.02 -4.85
C ILE A 300 -9.14 26.76 -3.98
N GLY A 301 -8.66 26.87 -2.73
CA GLY A 301 -8.58 25.73 -1.80
C GLY A 301 -9.95 25.15 -1.47
N ASP A 302 -10.92 25.98 -1.13
CA ASP A 302 -12.31 25.55 -0.85
C ASP A 302 -12.94 24.88 -2.10
N ARG A 303 -12.70 25.43 -3.28
CA ARG A 303 -13.25 24.91 -4.52
C ARG A 303 -12.71 23.51 -4.86
N LEU A 304 -11.39 23.33 -4.78
CA LEU A 304 -10.73 22.06 -5.03
C LEU A 304 -11.08 21.01 -3.95
N ALA A 305 -11.16 21.41 -2.68
CA ALA A 305 -11.59 20.51 -1.62
C ALA A 305 -13.08 20.14 -1.76
N GLY A 306 -13.92 21.08 -2.17
CA GLY A 306 -15.36 20.86 -2.38
C GLY A 306 -15.65 19.79 -3.42
N VAL A 307 -14.97 19.82 -4.57
CA VAL A 307 -15.13 18.78 -5.61
C VAL A 307 -14.64 17.41 -5.10
N LEU A 308 -13.55 17.36 -4.31
CA LEU A 308 -13.09 16.11 -3.70
C LEU A 308 -14.15 15.49 -2.77
N ILE A 309 -14.76 16.30 -1.91
CA ILE A 309 -15.82 15.84 -1.01
C ILE A 309 -17.02 15.35 -1.83
N SER A 310 -17.48 16.16 -2.80
CA SER A 310 -18.64 15.85 -3.64
C SER A 310 -18.46 14.54 -4.41
N GLN A 311 -17.31 14.32 -5.04
CA GLN A 311 -17.04 13.06 -5.74
C GLN A 311 -16.89 11.87 -4.78
N SER A 312 -16.29 12.08 -3.62
CA SER A 312 -16.13 11.01 -2.62
C SER A 312 -17.46 10.52 -2.09
N VAL A 313 -18.38 11.42 -1.74
CA VAL A 313 -19.71 11.02 -1.26
C VAL A 313 -20.53 10.33 -2.34
N ASP A 314 -20.43 10.78 -3.62
CA ASP A 314 -21.09 10.11 -4.75
C ASP A 314 -20.57 8.67 -4.94
N ILE A 315 -19.25 8.49 -4.95
CA ILE A 315 -18.61 7.18 -5.06
C ILE A 315 -19.11 6.23 -3.97
N LEU A 316 -19.16 6.68 -2.73
CA LEU A 316 -19.55 5.86 -1.59
C LEU A 316 -21.07 5.61 -1.52
N ASP A 317 -21.89 6.61 -1.85
CA ASP A 317 -23.36 6.49 -1.84
C ASP A 317 -23.88 5.62 -2.98
N ARG A 318 -23.14 5.52 -4.07
CA ARG A 318 -23.45 4.65 -5.22
C ARG A 318 -22.78 3.28 -5.13
N GLY A 319 -21.90 3.07 -4.13
CA GLY A 319 -21.14 1.83 -4.00
C GLY A 319 -20.16 1.59 -5.15
N ILE A 320 -19.62 2.65 -5.73
CA ILE A 320 -18.63 2.54 -6.83
C ILE A 320 -17.32 1.99 -6.30
N GLY A 321 -16.90 2.39 -5.11
CA GLY A 321 -15.72 1.88 -4.43
C GLY A 321 -15.89 1.84 -2.91
N SER A 322 -14.93 1.24 -2.21
CA SER A 322 -14.90 1.23 -0.76
C SER A 322 -14.20 2.48 -0.20
N PRO A 323 -14.50 2.88 1.04
CA PRO A 323 -13.80 3.99 1.70
C PRO A 323 -12.27 3.77 1.78
N GLU A 324 -11.87 2.54 2.07
CA GLU A 324 -10.47 2.13 2.20
C GLU A 324 -9.74 2.21 0.86
N ASP A 325 -10.38 1.77 -0.23
CA ASP A 325 -9.81 1.79 -1.57
C ASP A 325 -9.76 3.22 -2.14
N LEU A 326 -10.76 4.05 -1.85
CA LEU A 326 -10.81 5.45 -2.27
C LEU A 326 -9.65 6.26 -1.68
N ASP A 327 -9.48 6.25 -0.37
CA ASP A 327 -8.41 7.00 0.29
C ASP A 327 -7.02 6.50 -0.14
N LEU A 328 -6.84 5.18 -0.15
CA LEU A 328 -5.56 4.59 -0.53
C LEU A 328 -5.25 4.86 -2.01
N GLY A 329 -6.23 4.67 -2.90
CA GLY A 329 -6.08 4.90 -4.34
C GLY A 329 -5.70 6.36 -4.64
N CYS A 330 -6.37 7.33 -4.04
CA CYS A 330 -6.02 8.74 -4.18
C CYS A 330 -4.57 9.03 -3.77
N ARG A 331 -4.09 8.43 -2.67
CA ARG A 331 -2.69 8.62 -2.25
C ARG A 331 -1.70 7.97 -3.21
N VAL A 332 -1.89 6.69 -3.54
CA VAL A 332 -0.86 5.91 -4.24
C VAL A 332 -0.91 6.03 -5.76
N ALA A 333 -2.09 6.24 -6.35
CA ALA A 333 -2.26 6.39 -7.80
C ALA A 333 -2.19 7.84 -8.25
N LEU A 334 -2.89 8.73 -7.55
CA LEU A 334 -3.10 10.11 -7.98
C LEU A 334 -2.17 11.13 -7.30
N GLY A 335 -1.38 10.69 -6.31
CA GLY A 335 -0.39 11.52 -5.63
C GLY A 335 -0.97 12.53 -4.64
N PHE A 336 -2.16 12.26 -4.09
CA PHE A 336 -2.69 13.03 -2.97
C PHE A 336 -1.85 12.78 -1.72
N LYS A 337 -1.61 13.82 -0.92
CA LYS A 337 -0.89 13.75 0.35
C LYS A 337 -1.71 13.03 1.42
N ARG A 338 -3.03 13.17 1.34
CA ARG A 338 -4.05 12.51 2.14
C ARG A 338 -5.19 12.08 1.24
N GLY A 339 -5.82 10.96 1.54
CA GLY A 339 -7.07 10.60 0.88
C GLY A 339 -8.20 11.57 1.24
N PRO A 340 -9.26 11.63 0.44
CA PRO A 340 -10.36 12.57 0.69
C PRO A 340 -11.03 12.40 2.06
N LEU A 341 -11.26 11.16 2.51
CA LEU A 341 -11.87 10.89 3.82
C LEU A 341 -10.88 11.22 4.95
N GLU A 342 -9.60 10.93 4.76
CA GLU A 342 -8.54 11.31 5.68
C GLU A 342 -8.45 12.83 5.82
N TRP A 343 -8.56 13.56 4.71
CA TRP A 343 -8.58 15.01 4.72
C TRP A 343 -9.80 15.55 5.48
N MET A 344 -11.01 15.06 5.19
CA MET A 344 -12.24 15.45 5.88
C MET A 344 -12.14 15.20 7.40
N ARG A 345 -11.55 14.07 7.81
CA ARG A 345 -11.35 13.70 9.21
C ARG A 345 -10.37 14.65 9.90
N ALA A 346 -9.26 14.97 9.25
CA ALA A 346 -8.24 15.89 9.78
C ALA A 346 -8.74 17.34 9.87
N THR A 347 -9.59 17.75 8.95
CA THR A 347 -10.19 19.09 8.90
C THR A 347 -11.37 19.23 9.86
N GLY A 348 -12.06 18.14 10.14
CA GLY A 348 -13.27 18.09 10.94
C GLY A 348 -14.55 18.22 10.12
N ALA A 349 -15.60 17.49 10.54
CA ALA A 349 -16.85 17.37 9.78
C ALA A 349 -17.55 18.73 9.56
N ALA A 350 -17.48 19.66 10.52
CA ALA A 350 -18.11 20.96 10.40
C ALA A 350 -17.46 21.83 9.32
N GLU A 351 -16.13 21.86 9.27
CA GLU A 351 -15.41 22.63 8.25
C GLU A 351 -15.53 21.98 6.87
N ALA A 352 -15.47 20.63 6.80
CA ALA A 352 -15.73 19.91 5.57
C ALA A 352 -17.14 20.18 5.03
N GLN A 353 -18.16 20.30 5.92
CA GLN A 353 -19.52 20.66 5.53
C GLN A 353 -19.59 22.10 4.98
N ARG A 354 -18.94 23.06 5.65
CA ARG A 354 -18.87 24.45 5.18
C ARG A 354 -18.29 24.54 3.75
N VAL A 355 -17.18 23.82 3.51
CA VAL A 355 -16.53 23.77 2.20
C VAL A 355 -17.45 23.16 1.15
N LEU A 356 -18.13 22.06 1.48
CA LEU A 356 -19.06 21.40 0.57
C LEU A 356 -20.27 22.29 0.26
N ASP A 357 -20.89 22.91 1.27
CA ASP A 357 -22.05 23.78 1.07
C ASP A 357 -21.72 24.96 0.13
N ARG A 358 -20.56 25.56 0.32
CA ARG A 358 -20.05 26.62 -0.59
C ARG A 358 -19.87 26.07 -2.01
N PHE A 359 -19.24 24.92 -2.16
CA PHE A 359 -19.04 24.27 -3.47
C PHE A 359 -20.37 24.01 -4.18
N LEU A 360 -21.34 23.41 -3.50
CA LEU A 360 -22.64 23.08 -4.07
C LEU A 360 -23.45 24.32 -4.44
N ALA A 361 -23.31 25.42 -3.71
CA ALA A 361 -23.92 26.71 -4.06
C ALA A 361 -23.36 27.29 -5.38
N GLU A 362 -22.05 27.13 -5.63
CA GLU A 362 -21.40 27.58 -6.84
C GLU A 362 -21.53 26.57 -8.01
N ARG A 363 -21.78 25.29 -7.71
CA ARG A 363 -21.83 24.19 -8.66
C ARG A 363 -23.14 23.39 -8.56
N PRO A 364 -24.28 23.99 -8.92
CA PRO A 364 -25.55 23.29 -8.88
C PRO A 364 -25.54 22.03 -9.77
N GLY A 365 -26.15 20.96 -9.28
CA GLY A 365 -26.18 19.66 -9.94
C GLY A 365 -25.05 18.70 -9.53
N MET A 366 -23.96 19.20 -8.94
CA MET A 366 -22.92 18.31 -8.40
C MET A 366 -23.45 17.46 -7.23
N PRO A 367 -22.93 16.23 -7.04
CA PRO A 367 -23.41 15.33 -6.02
C PRO A 367 -23.34 15.89 -4.60
N SER A 368 -24.41 15.67 -3.85
CA SER A 368 -24.50 15.97 -2.42
C SER A 368 -24.62 14.70 -1.60
N PRO A 369 -24.17 14.69 -0.32
CA PRO A 369 -24.20 13.52 0.52
C PRO A 369 -25.63 13.08 0.85
N ARG A 370 -25.91 11.78 0.87
CA ARG A 370 -27.21 11.19 1.27
C ARG A 370 -27.33 11.01 2.78
N ARG A 371 -26.25 11.20 3.53
CA ARG A 371 -26.15 11.07 4.99
C ARG A 371 -25.19 12.14 5.54
N PRO A 372 -25.21 12.44 6.84
CA PRO A 372 -24.28 13.39 7.43
C PRO A 372 -22.82 13.03 7.12
N LEU A 373 -21.94 14.01 6.89
CA LEU A 373 -20.53 13.76 6.55
C LEU A 373 -19.80 12.91 7.61
N SER A 374 -20.16 13.04 8.88
CA SER A 374 -19.60 12.20 9.95
C SER A 374 -19.82 10.71 9.73
N ALA A 375 -20.90 10.30 9.07
CA ALA A 375 -21.20 8.90 8.80
C ALA A 375 -20.30 8.27 7.69
N TYR A 376 -19.62 9.08 6.88
CA TYR A 376 -18.61 8.61 5.91
C TYR A 376 -17.23 8.44 6.56
N LEU A 377 -17.03 8.99 7.75
CA LEU A 377 -15.75 9.01 8.44
C LEU A 377 -15.60 7.86 9.45
N ASP A 378 -16.70 7.16 9.78
CA ASP A 378 -16.67 5.98 10.67
C ASP A 378 -16.27 4.72 9.89
N THR A 379 -15.03 4.68 9.46
CA THR A 379 -14.45 3.57 8.67
C THR A 379 -13.02 3.29 9.13
N ARG A 380 -12.61 2.01 9.02
CA ARG A 380 -11.20 1.64 9.17
C ARG A 380 -10.45 2.03 7.89
N ARG A 381 -9.20 2.43 8.01
CA ARG A 381 -8.40 2.90 6.88
C ARG A 381 -7.10 2.14 6.70
N THR A 382 -6.56 1.60 7.78
CA THR A 382 -5.21 1.05 7.83
C THR A 382 -5.19 -0.46 8.07
N VAL A 383 -6.35 -1.07 8.37
CA VAL A 383 -6.49 -2.51 8.49
C VAL A 383 -7.68 -3.05 7.72
N LEU A 384 -7.52 -4.24 7.14
CA LEU A 384 -8.63 -5.04 6.61
C LEU A 384 -8.94 -6.15 7.61
N VAL A 385 -10.21 -6.56 7.66
CA VAL A 385 -10.67 -7.62 8.56
C VAL A 385 -11.50 -8.62 7.76
N ASP A 386 -11.03 -9.87 7.80
CA ASP A 386 -11.71 -11.01 7.21
C ASP A 386 -12.12 -12.01 8.28
N ASP A 387 -13.17 -12.76 8.04
CA ASP A 387 -13.54 -13.92 8.84
C ASP A 387 -13.18 -15.19 8.07
N VAL A 388 -12.30 -15.99 8.66
CA VAL A 388 -11.90 -17.27 8.09
C VAL A 388 -12.21 -18.35 9.11
N ASP A 389 -13.33 -19.01 8.90
CA ASP A 389 -13.77 -20.14 9.74
C ASP A 389 -13.82 -19.80 11.25
N GLY A 390 -14.32 -18.63 11.62
CA GLY A 390 -14.42 -18.17 13.01
C GLY A 390 -13.10 -17.65 13.60
N VAL A 391 -12.11 -17.36 12.75
CA VAL A 391 -10.88 -16.63 13.12
C VAL A 391 -10.88 -15.29 12.42
N LYS A 392 -10.69 -14.20 13.16
CA LYS A 392 -10.55 -12.86 12.57
C LYS A 392 -9.13 -12.67 12.04
N VAL A 393 -8.99 -12.48 10.74
CA VAL A 393 -7.72 -12.16 10.07
C VAL A 393 -7.63 -10.65 9.91
N ILE A 394 -6.70 -10.04 10.62
CA ILE A 394 -6.42 -8.60 10.60
C ILE A 394 -5.22 -8.38 9.69
N THR A 395 -5.42 -7.71 8.57
CA THR A 395 -4.37 -7.40 7.60
C THR A 395 -3.94 -5.94 7.73
N LEU A 396 -2.67 -5.69 8.06
CA LEU A 396 -2.07 -4.36 8.09
C LEU A 396 -1.99 -3.82 6.65
N ARG A 397 -2.60 -2.67 6.36
CA ARG A 397 -2.75 -2.17 4.98
C ARG A 397 -2.21 -0.75 4.81
N ARG A 398 -0.89 -0.65 4.80
CA ARG A 398 -0.12 0.53 4.38
C ARG A 398 1.01 0.08 3.43
N PRO A 399 0.69 -0.51 2.26
CA PRO A 399 1.71 -1.10 1.38
C PRO A 399 2.72 -0.08 0.87
N GLU A 400 2.36 1.20 0.73
CA GLU A 400 3.23 2.32 0.37
C GLU A 400 4.34 2.58 1.40
N ALA A 401 4.10 2.21 2.66
CA ALA A 401 5.04 2.30 3.77
C ALA A 401 5.45 0.91 4.32
N LEU A 402 5.35 -0.16 3.49
CA LEU A 402 5.67 -1.52 3.90
C LEU A 402 4.94 -1.94 5.19
N ASN A 403 3.70 -1.54 5.33
CA ASN A 403 2.81 -1.79 6.47
C ASN A 403 3.35 -1.27 7.83
N ALA A 404 4.12 -0.17 7.82
CA ALA A 404 4.63 0.46 9.04
C ALA A 404 3.48 0.90 9.96
N LEU A 405 3.66 0.67 11.27
CA LEU A 405 2.70 0.99 12.32
C LEU A 405 2.55 2.49 12.51
N THR A 406 1.31 2.95 12.58
CA THR A 406 0.94 4.27 13.08
C THR A 406 0.07 4.11 14.33
N ASP A 407 -0.10 5.19 15.10
CA ASP A 407 -1.00 5.21 16.25
C ASP A 407 -2.42 4.78 15.83
N GLU A 408 -2.90 5.28 14.70
CA GLU A 408 -4.20 4.91 14.15
C GLU A 408 -4.29 3.41 13.81
N MET A 409 -3.27 2.83 13.18
CA MET A 409 -3.28 1.39 12.86
C MET A 409 -3.31 0.55 14.12
N THR A 410 -2.54 0.90 15.15
CA THR A 410 -2.55 0.17 16.42
C THR A 410 -3.89 0.29 17.15
N ASP A 411 -4.53 1.47 17.09
CA ASP A 411 -5.87 1.68 17.63
C ASP A 411 -6.94 0.90 16.86
N GLU A 412 -6.89 0.85 15.52
CA GLU A 412 -7.80 0.05 14.70
C GLU A 412 -7.65 -1.46 14.96
N ILE A 413 -6.41 -1.97 15.13
CA ILE A 413 -6.19 -3.37 15.52
C ILE A 413 -6.80 -3.67 16.88
N LEU A 414 -6.54 -2.79 17.86
CA LEU A 414 -7.05 -2.95 19.23
C LEU A 414 -8.58 -2.91 19.26
N ASP A 415 -9.20 -2.00 18.51
CA ASP A 415 -10.67 -1.90 18.40
C ASP A 415 -11.27 -3.20 17.82
N VAL A 416 -10.69 -3.75 16.75
CA VAL A 416 -11.14 -5.03 16.20
C VAL A 416 -11.05 -6.15 17.23
N ILE A 417 -9.95 -6.23 17.96
CA ILE A 417 -9.73 -7.25 18.98
C ILE A 417 -10.76 -7.10 20.12
N VAL A 418 -10.90 -5.92 20.70
CA VAL A 418 -11.82 -5.64 21.82
C VAL A 418 -13.29 -5.95 21.45
N ARG A 419 -13.70 -5.62 20.22
CA ARG A 419 -15.06 -5.93 19.74
C ARG A 419 -15.35 -7.43 19.65
N HIS A 420 -14.33 -8.27 19.41
CA HIS A 420 -14.51 -9.69 19.12
C HIS A 420 -13.89 -10.65 20.14
N GLU A 421 -13.08 -10.18 21.10
CA GLU A 421 -12.40 -11.07 22.05
C GLU A 421 -13.35 -11.82 23.00
N ASN A 422 -14.57 -11.30 23.20
CA ASN A 422 -15.60 -11.95 24.01
C ASN A 422 -16.68 -12.65 23.16
N ASP A 423 -16.65 -12.56 21.84
CA ASP A 423 -17.59 -13.23 20.94
C ASP A 423 -17.31 -14.74 20.91
N ARG A 424 -18.30 -15.56 21.28
CA ARG A 424 -18.17 -17.04 21.28
C ARG A 424 -17.96 -17.64 19.90
N ALA A 425 -18.39 -16.96 18.84
CA ALA A 425 -18.19 -17.39 17.47
C ALA A 425 -16.74 -17.19 16.97
N VAL A 426 -15.95 -16.38 17.68
CA VAL A 426 -14.55 -16.08 17.31
C VAL A 426 -13.60 -16.90 18.18
N SER A 427 -12.82 -17.75 17.56
CA SER A 427 -11.83 -18.62 18.22
C SER A 427 -10.53 -17.88 18.57
N GLY A 428 -10.18 -16.84 17.83
CA GLY A 428 -8.98 -16.03 18.01
C GLY A 428 -8.69 -15.16 16.80
N PHE A 429 -7.45 -14.69 16.69
CA PHE A 429 -7.07 -13.67 15.71
C PHE A 429 -5.77 -14.07 15.00
N VAL A 430 -5.65 -13.66 13.74
CA VAL A 430 -4.41 -13.65 12.96
C VAL A 430 -4.08 -12.20 12.62
N ILE A 431 -2.82 -11.79 12.77
CA ILE A 431 -2.32 -10.50 12.25
C ILE A 431 -1.34 -10.82 11.13
N THR A 432 -1.52 -10.19 9.96
CA THR A 432 -0.64 -10.33 8.78
C THR A 432 -0.46 -9.00 8.06
N GLY A 433 0.52 -8.89 7.18
CA GLY A 433 0.72 -7.72 6.33
C GLY A 433 0.02 -7.86 4.97
N TYR A 434 -0.33 -6.73 4.35
CA TYR A 434 -0.85 -6.69 2.98
C TYR A 434 0.28 -6.95 1.97
N GLY A 435 0.00 -7.79 0.97
CA GLY A 435 0.95 -8.13 -0.08
C GLY A 435 1.95 -9.23 0.32
N THR A 436 3.10 -9.27 -0.36
CA THR A 436 4.11 -10.32 -0.19
C THR A 436 5.45 -9.82 0.35
N ARG A 437 5.63 -8.49 0.50
CA ARG A 437 6.94 -7.89 0.79
C ARG A 437 7.24 -7.75 2.26
N ALA A 438 6.23 -7.39 3.05
CA ALA A 438 6.42 -7.06 4.46
C ALA A 438 5.22 -7.51 5.29
N PHE A 439 5.50 -8.11 6.41
CA PHE A 439 4.57 -8.14 7.53
C PHE A 439 4.38 -6.72 8.05
N CYS A 440 5.47 -6.11 8.52
CA CYS A 440 5.49 -4.74 9.01
C CYS A 440 6.94 -4.22 9.08
N ALA A 441 7.20 -3.03 8.54
CA ALA A 441 8.53 -2.41 8.51
C ALA A 441 8.91 -1.66 9.80
N GLY A 442 8.13 -1.79 10.86
CA GLY A 442 8.39 -1.12 12.14
C GLY A 442 7.44 0.05 12.41
N ALA A 443 7.81 0.91 13.35
CA ALA A 443 7.05 2.12 13.64
C ALA A 443 7.25 3.18 12.55
N ASP A 444 6.22 3.97 12.28
CA ASP A 444 6.36 5.16 11.43
C ASP A 444 7.19 6.21 12.16
N ILE A 445 8.41 6.42 11.66
CA ILE A 445 9.38 7.30 12.32
C ILE A 445 9.15 8.81 12.07
N GLY A 446 8.09 9.18 11.38
CA GLY A 446 7.75 10.59 11.11
C GLY A 446 7.55 11.44 12.36
N ARG A 447 7.20 10.83 13.50
CA ARG A 447 7.04 11.51 14.79
C ARG A 447 8.33 11.63 15.60
N PHE A 448 9.36 10.85 15.32
CA PHE A 448 10.59 10.82 16.12
C PHE A 448 11.31 12.17 16.23
N PRO A 449 11.38 13.01 15.18
CA PRO A 449 12.02 14.34 15.31
C PRO A 449 11.40 15.21 16.41
N THR A 450 10.10 15.06 16.70
CA THR A 450 9.40 15.85 17.75
C THR A 450 9.63 15.32 19.16
N LEU A 451 10.18 14.12 19.30
CA LEU A 451 10.44 13.46 20.58
C LEU A 451 11.91 13.61 21.02
N LEU A 452 12.80 13.95 20.09
CA LEU A 452 14.25 14.05 20.38
C LEU A 452 14.55 15.12 21.45
N GLY A 453 15.28 14.71 22.47
CA GLY A 453 15.69 15.59 23.57
C GLY A 453 14.71 15.62 24.76
N ASP A 454 13.52 15.04 24.64
CA ASP A 454 12.56 14.90 25.72
C ASP A 454 12.43 13.44 26.18
N ARG A 455 13.09 13.13 27.29
CA ARG A 455 13.16 11.76 27.83
C ARG A 455 11.82 11.23 28.24
N GLU A 456 10.99 12.04 28.92
CA GLU A 456 9.70 11.57 29.44
C GLU A 456 8.65 11.48 28.33
N ALA A 457 8.59 12.46 27.43
CA ALA A 457 7.71 12.39 26.28
C ALA A 457 8.02 11.17 25.40
N SER A 458 9.31 10.84 25.21
CA SER A 458 9.72 9.65 24.45
C SER A 458 9.36 8.35 25.18
N ALA A 459 9.55 8.28 26.51
CA ALA A 459 9.16 7.13 27.30
C ALA A 459 7.62 6.96 27.29
N GLN A 460 6.88 8.06 27.39
CA GLN A 460 5.40 8.04 27.31
C GLN A 460 4.94 7.57 25.94
N TYR A 461 5.56 8.03 24.87
CA TYR A 461 5.26 7.55 23.51
C TYR A 461 5.45 6.03 23.38
N ALA A 462 6.52 5.46 23.95
CA ALA A 462 6.73 4.02 23.96
C ALA A 462 5.64 3.27 24.74
N ARG A 463 5.17 3.82 25.88
CA ARG A 463 4.03 3.26 26.65
C ARG A 463 2.75 3.29 25.81
N ASP A 464 2.47 4.39 25.13
CA ASP A 464 1.28 4.57 24.30
C ASP A 464 1.28 3.59 23.12
N CYS A 465 2.40 3.46 22.40
CA CYS A 465 2.56 2.47 21.33
C CYS A 465 2.45 1.02 21.84
N SER A 466 2.74 0.77 23.11
CA SER A 466 2.66 -0.57 23.71
C SER A 466 1.25 -0.98 24.14
N ARG A 467 0.25 -0.09 24.14
CA ARG A 467 -1.11 -0.40 24.62
C ARG A 467 -1.70 -1.65 23.98
N LEU A 468 -1.63 -1.76 22.66
CA LEU A 468 -2.04 -2.96 21.93
C LEU A 468 -1.29 -4.20 22.42
N LEU A 469 0.03 -4.13 22.54
CA LEU A 469 0.88 -5.27 22.89
C LEU A 469 0.63 -5.75 24.32
N VAL A 470 0.44 -4.83 25.27
CA VAL A 470 0.07 -5.14 26.65
C VAL A 470 -1.31 -5.81 26.70
N HIS A 471 -2.25 -5.36 25.87
CA HIS A 471 -3.55 -6.02 25.75
C HIS A 471 -3.42 -7.45 25.23
N LEU A 472 -2.58 -7.69 24.20
CA LEU A 472 -2.33 -9.03 23.66
C LEU A 472 -1.78 -10.00 24.72
N ASP A 473 -0.90 -9.55 25.63
CA ASP A 473 -0.37 -10.38 26.71
C ASP A 473 -1.43 -10.83 27.70
N ALA A 474 -2.45 -10.00 27.94
CA ALA A 474 -3.52 -10.28 28.88
C ALA A 474 -4.68 -11.11 28.28
N MET A 475 -4.73 -11.26 26.96
CA MET A 475 -5.83 -11.91 26.27
C MET A 475 -5.90 -13.43 26.55
N LYS A 476 -7.15 -13.92 26.64
CA LYS A 476 -7.42 -15.37 26.71
C LYS A 476 -7.39 -16.01 25.32
N LYS A 477 -7.99 -15.37 24.32
CA LYS A 477 -7.99 -15.85 22.94
C LYS A 477 -6.61 -15.70 22.31
N PRO A 478 -6.14 -16.71 21.56
CA PRO A 478 -4.84 -16.62 20.91
C PRO A 478 -4.84 -15.60 19.76
N VAL A 479 -3.72 -14.91 19.64
CA VAL A 479 -3.37 -14.11 18.47
C VAL A 479 -2.13 -14.73 17.83
N VAL A 480 -2.15 -14.97 16.53
CA VAL A 480 -1.02 -15.53 15.76
C VAL A 480 -0.52 -14.51 14.78
N ALA A 481 0.78 -14.25 14.76
CA ALA A 481 1.42 -13.43 13.74
C ALA A 481 1.74 -14.29 12.51
N ALA A 482 1.24 -13.90 11.35
CA ALA A 482 1.50 -14.53 10.06
C ALA A 482 2.44 -13.65 9.23
N LEU A 483 3.74 -13.99 9.21
CA LEU A 483 4.80 -13.19 8.61
C LEU A 483 4.86 -13.46 7.09
N ASN A 484 4.18 -12.63 6.32
CA ASN A 484 4.12 -12.69 4.85
C ASN A 484 5.33 -12.05 4.14
N GLY A 485 6.34 -11.64 4.88
CA GLY A 485 7.56 -11.00 4.41
C GLY A 485 8.38 -10.46 5.56
N MET A 486 9.12 -9.38 5.34
CA MET A 486 9.99 -8.80 6.39
C MET A 486 9.19 -8.31 7.61
N ALA A 487 9.76 -8.53 8.81
CA ALA A 487 9.27 -7.99 10.08
C ALA A 487 10.40 -7.21 10.75
N LEU A 488 10.25 -5.89 10.86
CA LEU A 488 11.30 -5.00 11.37
C LEU A 488 10.86 -4.26 12.62
N GLY A 489 11.80 -4.00 13.53
CA GLY A 489 11.62 -3.10 14.67
C GLY A 489 10.30 -3.31 15.40
N GLY A 490 9.51 -2.25 15.60
CA GLY A 490 8.20 -2.32 16.23
C GLY A 490 7.22 -3.32 15.61
N GLY A 491 7.36 -3.62 14.31
CA GLY A 491 6.57 -4.67 13.65
C GLY A 491 6.97 -6.07 14.11
N LEU A 492 8.26 -6.31 14.31
CA LEU A 492 8.74 -7.54 14.91
C LEU A 492 8.36 -7.61 16.39
N GLU A 493 8.41 -6.49 17.12
CA GLU A 493 7.96 -6.41 18.51
C GLU A 493 6.47 -6.77 18.64
N LEU A 494 5.62 -6.32 17.72
CA LEU A 494 4.21 -6.75 17.64
C LEU A 494 4.10 -8.26 17.43
N ALA A 495 4.85 -8.82 16.46
CA ALA A 495 4.83 -10.24 16.19
C ALA A 495 5.27 -11.07 17.42
N MET A 496 6.32 -10.64 18.13
CA MET A 496 6.82 -11.32 19.33
C MET A 496 5.82 -11.33 20.51
N ARG A 497 4.81 -10.48 20.51
CA ARG A 497 3.75 -10.44 21.53
C ARG A 497 2.56 -11.34 21.16
N CYS A 498 2.48 -11.80 19.91
CA CYS A 498 1.50 -12.80 19.51
C CYS A 498 1.80 -14.17 20.12
N ARG A 499 0.79 -15.01 20.30
CA ARG A 499 0.89 -16.33 20.95
C ARG A 499 1.78 -17.30 20.17
N ALA A 500 1.80 -17.21 18.85
CA ALA A 500 2.66 -17.98 17.94
C ALA A 500 3.02 -17.13 16.70
N LEU A 501 4.10 -17.52 16.03
CA LEU A 501 4.55 -16.94 14.76
C LEU A 501 4.56 -18.03 13.70
N VAL A 502 3.94 -17.77 12.56
CA VAL A 502 4.03 -18.58 11.32
C VAL A 502 4.65 -17.69 10.25
N ALA A 503 5.47 -18.21 9.36
CA ALA A 503 6.16 -17.39 8.37
C ALA A 503 6.18 -18.04 6.98
N VAL A 504 6.21 -17.24 5.91
CA VAL A 504 6.64 -17.74 4.60
C VAL A 504 8.15 -17.99 4.63
N ARG A 505 8.64 -18.94 3.80
CA ARG A 505 10.06 -19.36 3.79
C ARG A 505 11.03 -18.20 3.58
N ASP A 506 10.66 -17.22 2.76
CA ASP A 506 11.49 -16.08 2.40
C ASP A 506 11.36 -14.88 3.38
N ALA A 507 10.56 -15.03 4.43
CA ALA A 507 10.45 -14.00 5.46
C ALA A 507 11.74 -13.89 6.27
N TRP A 508 11.98 -12.70 6.79
CA TRP A 508 13.13 -12.42 7.65
C TRP A 508 12.80 -11.33 8.66
N MET A 509 13.57 -11.29 9.73
CA MET A 509 13.35 -10.44 10.89
C MET A 509 14.59 -9.63 11.22
N GLN A 510 14.42 -8.41 11.75
CA GLN A 510 15.53 -7.56 12.17
C GLN A 510 15.06 -6.51 13.19
N LEU A 511 15.96 -6.09 14.06
CA LEU A 511 15.80 -4.94 14.96
C LEU A 511 16.81 -3.85 14.55
N PRO A 512 16.43 -2.94 13.64
CA PRO A 512 17.36 -1.99 13.04
C PRO A 512 17.59 -0.71 13.88
N GLU A 513 16.91 -0.54 15.00
CA GLU A 513 16.86 0.70 15.80
C GLU A 513 18.24 1.24 16.16
N ILE A 514 19.19 0.36 16.48
CA ILE A 514 20.57 0.74 16.81
C ILE A 514 21.27 1.47 15.66
N THR A 515 20.88 1.19 14.40
CA THR A 515 21.42 1.89 13.22
C THR A 515 20.89 3.33 13.06
N LEU A 516 19.88 3.68 13.85
CA LEU A 516 19.33 5.02 13.99
C LEU A 516 19.77 5.71 15.29
N GLY A 517 20.67 5.08 16.05
CA GLY A 517 21.14 5.58 17.34
C GLY A 517 20.11 5.55 18.46
N ILE A 518 18.97 4.83 18.26
CA ILE A 518 17.90 4.65 19.24
C ILE A 518 17.78 3.18 19.65
N LEU A 519 16.98 2.91 20.68
CA LEU A 519 16.68 1.58 21.18
C LEU A 519 15.27 1.14 20.74
N PRO A 520 15.00 -0.19 20.64
CA PRO A 520 13.62 -0.70 20.53
C PRO A 520 12.77 -0.26 21.73
N GLY A 521 11.55 0.22 21.48
CA GLY A 521 10.75 0.89 22.51
C GLY A 521 9.64 0.06 23.13
N ILE A 522 9.19 -1.05 22.49
CA ILE A 522 7.92 -1.67 22.88
C ILE A 522 8.03 -3.16 23.24
N GLY A 523 9.24 -3.64 23.57
CA GLY A 523 9.41 -4.95 24.21
C GLY A 523 10.57 -5.82 23.73
N ALA A 524 11.30 -5.47 22.64
CA ALA A 524 12.37 -6.33 22.11
C ALA A 524 13.55 -6.53 23.07
N MET A 525 13.81 -5.60 23.97
CA MET A 525 14.84 -5.73 25.01
C MET A 525 14.41 -6.65 26.17
N VAL A 526 13.17 -7.14 26.19
CA VAL A 526 12.55 -7.82 27.31
C VAL A 526 12.00 -9.19 26.92
N VAL A 527 11.03 -9.19 25.98
CA VAL A 527 10.18 -10.35 25.67
C VAL A 527 10.96 -11.52 25.08
N PRO A 528 11.89 -11.33 24.12
CA PRO A 528 12.59 -12.45 23.49
C PRO A 528 13.35 -13.32 24.49
N TYR A 529 14.01 -12.68 25.46
CA TYR A 529 14.80 -13.38 26.46
C TYR A 529 13.96 -14.21 27.43
N ARG A 530 12.73 -13.78 27.70
CA ARG A 530 11.78 -14.52 28.55
C ARG A 530 11.06 -15.63 27.78
N ARG A 531 10.80 -15.41 26.51
CA ARG A 531 10.01 -16.32 25.69
C ARG A 531 10.85 -17.40 25.02
N TRP A 532 12.05 -17.05 24.56
CA TRP A 532 12.97 -17.93 23.85
C TRP A 532 14.39 -17.86 24.44
N PRO A 533 14.60 -18.27 25.69
CA PRO A 533 15.89 -18.11 26.37
C PRO A 533 17.04 -18.84 25.64
N ALA A 534 16.76 -19.96 24.96
CA ALA A 534 17.75 -20.67 24.15
C ALA A 534 18.28 -19.84 22.94
N ALA A 535 17.50 -18.87 22.45
CA ALA A 535 17.88 -18.00 21.35
C ALA A 535 18.50 -16.65 21.81
N ALA A 536 18.84 -16.50 23.09
CA ALA A 536 19.31 -15.23 23.67
C ALA A 536 20.48 -14.60 22.88
N ARG A 537 21.46 -15.41 22.41
CA ARG A 537 22.59 -14.91 21.60
C ARG A 537 22.15 -14.34 20.24
N VAL A 538 21.11 -14.90 19.63
CA VAL A 538 20.59 -14.43 18.36
C VAL A 538 19.93 -13.05 18.56
N PHE A 539 19.12 -12.91 19.60
CA PHE A 539 18.50 -11.63 19.94
C PHE A 539 19.53 -10.58 20.34
N ASP A 540 20.61 -10.97 21.01
CA ASP A 540 21.73 -10.08 21.29
C ASP A 540 22.36 -9.50 20.01
N GLY A 541 22.65 -10.34 19.02
CA GLY A 541 23.13 -9.90 17.71
C GLY A 541 22.12 -9.03 16.96
N MET A 542 20.83 -9.34 17.03
CA MET A 542 19.78 -8.52 16.42
C MET A 542 19.68 -7.14 17.06
N LEU A 543 19.74 -7.03 18.37
CA LEU A 543 19.62 -5.79 19.12
C LEU A 543 20.86 -4.89 18.95
N ARG A 544 22.06 -5.45 19.20
CA ARG A 544 23.30 -4.67 19.30
C ARG A 544 24.01 -4.47 17.97
N GLN A 545 23.73 -5.29 16.95
CA GLN A 545 24.40 -5.23 15.64
C GLN A 545 23.42 -5.21 14.46
N ALA A 546 22.12 -5.11 14.72
CA ALA A 546 21.09 -5.18 13.70
C ALA A 546 21.24 -6.41 12.77
N ALA A 547 21.61 -7.56 13.34
CA ALA A 547 21.73 -8.80 12.59
C ALA A 547 20.37 -9.25 12.07
N LYS A 548 20.35 -9.84 10.87
CA LYS A 548 19.14 -10.44 10.28
C LYS A 548 18.97 -11.85 10.76
N LEU A 549 17.71 -12.25 10.97
CA LEU A 549 17.30 -13.60 11.26
C LEU A 549 16.33 -14.07 10.17
N THR A 550 16.66 -15.12 9.44
CA THR A 550 15.76 -15.68 8.41
C THR A 550 14.66 -16.50 9.08
N ALA A 551 13.53 -16.67 8.39
CA ALA A 551 12.43 -17.50 8.87
C ALA A 551 12.87 -18.96 9.11
N ALA A 552 13.76 -19.49 8.28
CA ALA A 552 14.32 -20.84 8.45
C ALA A 552 15.11 -20.97 9.77
N GLN A 553 16.05 -20.04 10.03
CA GLN A 553 16.80 -19.99 11.29
C GLN A 553 15.88 -19.81 12.51
N ALA A 554 14.87 -18.93 12.38
CA ALA A 554 13.89 -18.70 13.45
C ALA A 554 13.04 -19.96 13.74
N HIS A 555 12.75 -20.76 12.71
CA HIS A 555 12.06 -22.02 12.86
C HIS A 555 12.92 -23.08 13.57
N GLU A 556 14.19 -23.21 13.22
CA GLU A 556 15.15 -24.09 13.90
C GLU A 556 15.30 -23.74 15.38
N LEU A 557 15.20 -22.47 15.73
CA LEU A 557 15.26 -21.96 17.11
C LEU A 557 13.92 -22.03 17.86
N GLY A 558 12.85 -22.52 17.23
CA GLY A 558 11.52 -22.58 17.83
C GLY A 558 10.84 -21.21 18.03
N ILE A 559 11.32 -20.16 17.38
CA ILE A 559 10.71 -18.83 17.39
C ILE A 559 9.51 -18.81 16.42
N VAL A 560 9.67 -19.36 15.22
CA VAL A 560 8.62 -19.58 14.23
C VAL A 560 8.13 -21.02 14.34
N THR A 561 6.82 -21.22 14.49
CA THR A 561 6.22 -22.56 14.69
C THR A 561 6.13 -23.37 13.39
N SER A 562 5.88 -22.71 12.24
CA SER A 562 5.83 -23.39 10.94
C SER A 562 6.23 -22.46 9.80
N LEU A 563 6.64 -23.07 8.66
CA LEU A 563 7.06 -22.37 7.44
C LEU A 563 6.11 -22.71 6.30
N ALA A 564 5.33 -21.75 5.87
CA ALA A 564 4.40 -21.87 4.75
C ALA A 564 5.11 -21.69 3.38
N ALA A 565 4.53 -22.30 2.34
CA ALA A 565 5.05 -22.23 0.99
C ALA A 565 4.79 -20.87 0.32
N ASP A 566 3.63 -20.28 0.60
CA ASP A 566 3.15 -19.00 0.05
C ASP A 566 2.20 -18.31 1.04
N VAL A 567 1.67 -17.14 0.67
CA VAL A 567 0.81 -16.35 1.57
C VAL A 567 -0.56 -16.99 1.82
N PRO A 568 -1.26 -17.57 0.82
CA PRO A 568 -2.49 -18.32 1.09
C PRO A 568 -2.29 -19.49 2.08
N ALA A 569 -1.23 -20.27 1.90
CA ALA A 569 -0.86 -21.35 2.82
C ALA A 569 -0.51 -20.79 4.22
N LEU A 570 0.19 -19.67 4.28
CA LEU A 570 0.52 -18.97 5.52
C LEU A 570 -0.74 -18.62 6.34
N VAL A 571 -1.75 -18.05 5.69
CA VAL A 571 -3.00 -17.68 6.37
C VAL A 571 -3.73 -18.93 6.85
N ALA A 572 -3.81 -19.98 6.03
CA ALA A 572 -4.43 -21.25 6.42
C ALA A 572 -3.73 -21.90 7.62
N GLU A 573 -2.39 -21.92 7.62
CA GLU A 573 -1.58 -22.44 8.74
C GLU A 573 -1.77 -21.57 10.00
N ALA A 574 -1.81 -20.25 9.88
CA ALA A 574 -2.03 -19.35 11.00
C ALA A 574 -3.43 -19.55 11.62
N VAL A 575 -4.47 -19.73 10.81
CA VAL A 575 -5.83 -20.06 11.25
C VAL A 575 -5.86 -21.40 11.98
N ALA A 576 -5.18 -22.43 11.44
CA ALA A 576 -5.05 -23.74 12.10
C ALA A 576 -4.32 -23.61 13.44
N GLN A 577 -3.26 -22.79 13.51
CA GLN A 577 -2.51 -22.53 14.73
C GLN A 577 -3.37 -21.81 15.78
N VAL A 578 -4.21 -20.83 15.40
CA VAL A 578 -5.18 -20.21 16.32
C VAL A 578 -6.09 -21.26 16.93
N ARG A 579 -6.63 -22.17 16.13
CA ARG A 579 -7.53 -23.24 16.60
C ARG A 579 -6.85 -24.21 17.55
N SER A 580 -5.59 -24.59 17.26
CA SER A 580 -4.80 -25.48 18.13
C SER A 580 -4.49 -24.85 19.50
N LEU A 581 -4.39 -23.53 19.55
CA LEU A 581 -4.13 -22.76 20.78
C LEU A 581 -5.41 -22.35 21.53
N ALA A 582 -6.58 -22.56 20.95
CA ALA A 582 -7.84 -22.19 21.58
C ALA A 582 -8.03 -22.97 22.91
N GLY A 583 -8.29 -22.23 23.99
CA GLY A 583 -8.41 -22.79 25.35
C GLY A 583 -7.08 -23.11 26.05
N ALA A 584 -5.95 -23.08 25.34
CA ALA A 584 -4.65 -23.25 25.97
C ALA A 584 -4.24 -22.02 26.79
N LYS A 585 -3.64 -22.24 27.97
CA LYS A 585 -3.09 -21.16 28.78
C LYS A 585 -1.85 -20.57 28.11
N ALA A 586 -1.70 -19.24 28.16
CA ALA A 586 -0.47 -18.58 27.75
C ALA A 586 0.68 -18.96 28.71
N THR A 587 1.88 -19.08 28.17
CA THR A 587 3.07 -19.20 29.01
C THR A 587 3.31 -17.86 29.71
N PRO A 588 3.35 -17.82 31.06
CA PRO A 588 3.63 -16.58 31.78
C PRO A 588 5.03 -16.04 31.40
N LEU A 589 5.11 -14.72 31.23
CA LEU A 589 6.38 -14.02 31.00
C LEU A 589 6.87 -13.27 32.26
N ASP A 590 6.20 -13.47 33.40
CA ASP A 590 6.63 -12.97 34.71
C ASP A 590 7.78 -13.79 35.30
N GLY A 591 8.41 -13.23 36.30
CA GLY A 591 9.56 -13.81 36.99
C GLY A 591 10.89 -13.20 36.51
N ALA A 592 11.85 -13.06 37.41
CA ALA A 592 13.21 -12.69 37.03
C ALA A 592 13.86 -13.83 36.23
N ILE A 593 14.67 -13.51 35.25
CA ILE A 593 15.45 -14.47 34.46
C ILE A 593 16.95 -14.25 34.67
N ALA A 594 17.78 -15.25 34.38
CA ALA A 594 19.20 -15.05 34.34
C ALA A 594 19.55 -13.98 33.29
N PRO A 595 20.46 -13.04 33.58
CA PRO A 595 20.91 -12.05 32.61
C PRO A 595 21.43 -12.77 31.36
N PRO A 596 21.01 -12.35 30.15
CA PRO A 596 21.55 -12.95 28.93
C PRO A 596 23.06 -12.69 28.85
N PRO A 597 23.83 -13.62 28.28
CA PRO A 597 25.26 -13.46 28.12
C PRO A 597 25.55 -12.40 27.05
N LEU A 598 25.80 -11.15 27.51
CA LEU A 598 26.21 -10.05 26.63
C LEU A 598 27.71 -10.10 26.43
N GLU A 599 28.14 -10.76 25.37
CA GLU A 599 29.56 -10.83 24.99
C GLU A 599 30.08 -9.46 24.50
N ARG A 600 31.40 -9.22 24.60
CA ARG A 600 32.02 -8.03 24.02
C ARG A 600 31.89 -8.10 22.50
N ILE A 601 31.39 -7.04 21.89
CA ILE A 601 31.23 -6.92 20.43
C ILE A 601 32.00 -5.71 19.90
N GLU A 602 32.37 -5.76 18.64
CA GLU A 602 32.77 -4.56 17.91
C GLU A 602 31.50 -3.73 17.63
N PRO A 603 31.54 -2.39 17.81
CA PRO A 603 30.38 -1.52 17.59
C PRO A 603 30.16 -1.25 16.10
N VAL A 604 29.90 -2.33 15.37
CA VAL A 604 29.66 -2.32 13.92
C VAL A 604 28.43 -3.15 13.61
N ALA A 605 27.50 -2.58 12.86
CA ALA A 605 26.32 -3.30 12.39
C ALA A 605 26.68 -4.36 11.35
N ALA A 606 25.78 -5.32 11.15
CA ALA A 606 25.95 -6.40 10.17
C ALA A 606 26.19 -5.90 8.72
N ASN A 607 25.78 -4.67 8.41
CA ASN A 607 25.99 -4.01 7.11
C ASN A 607 27.28 -3.15 7.07
N GLY A 608 28.15 -3.20 8.10
CA GLY A 608 29.39 -2.45 8.18
C GLY A 608 29.27 -0.99 8.65
N LEU A 609 28.08 -0.55 9.12
CA LEU A 609 27.90 0.76 9.71
C LEU A 609 28.52 0.79 11.12
N ALA A 610 29.41 1.76 11.41
CA ALA A 610 29.87 2.02 12.77
C ALA A 610 28.67 2.44 13.64
N LEU A 611 28.59 1.93 14.87
CA LEU A 611 27.47 2.14 15.79
C LEU A 611 27.88 2.99 16.98
N SER A 612 26.89 3.67 17.59
CA SER A 612 27.09 4.41 18.84
C SER A 612 27.36 3.47 20.02
N VAL A 613 28.50 3.64 20.65
CA VAL A 613 28.88 2.90 21.87
C VAL A 613 27.97 3.29 23.04
N GLU A 614 27.54 4.56 23.11
CA GLU A 614 26.59 5.02 24.11
C GLU A 614 25.23 4.29 23.99
N SER A 615 24.67 4.21 22.78
CA SER A 615 23.40 3.49 22.53
C SER A 615 23.52 2.00 22.87
N ILE A 616 24.64 1.35 22.52
CA ILE A 616 24.90 -0.05 22.90
C ILE A 616 24.92 -0.22 24.42
N ARG A 617 25.61 0.65 25.17
CA ARG A 617 25.67 0.59 26.63
C ARG A 617 24.31 0.80 27.29
N LEU A 618 23.51 1.75 26.80
CA LEU A 618 22.14 1.98 27.27
C LEU A 618 21.30 0.71 27.08
N MET A 619 21.41 0.08 25.93
CA MET A 619 20.69 -1.16 25.62
C MET A 619 21.12 -2.32 26.53
N GLU A 620 22.41 -2.55 26.70
CA GLU A 620 22.95 -3.61 27.59
C GLU A 620 22.48 -3.43 29.03
N ASN A 621 22.50 -2.21 29.55
CA ASN A 621 22.02 -1.91 30.89
C ASN A 621 20.53 -2.20 31.02
N ALA A 622 19.72 -1.77 30.05
CA ALA A 622 18.28 -2.02 30.04
C ALA A 622 17.97 -3.51 29.99
N VAL A 623 18.66 -4.30 29.17
CA VAL A 623 18.48 -5.76 29.08
C VAL A 623 18.82 -6.44 30.40
N ARG A 624 19.94 -6.08 31.07
CA ARG A 624 20.34 -6.64 32.39
C ARG A 624 19.33 -6.27 33.48
N GLU A 625 18.93 -5.01 33.55
CA GLU A 625 17.96 -4.53 34.53
C GLU A 625 16.59 -5.17 34.32
N ALA A 626 16.12 -5.27 33.09
CA ALA A 626 14.84 -5.91 32.74
C ALA A 626 14.85 -7.43 33.03
N ALA A 627 15.99 -8.11 32.91
CA ALA A 627 16.12 -9.52 33.26
C ALA A 627 15.86 -9.77 34.77
N ALA A 628 16.32 -8.87 35.64
CA ALA A 628 16.14 -8.96 37.09
C ALA A 628 14.71 -8.58 37.56
N ALA A 629 13.89 -7.96 36.70
CA ALA A 629 12.57 -7.49 37.08
C ALA A 629 11.60 -8.65 37.38
N PRO A 630 10.85 -8.62 38.50
CA PRO A 630 9.97 -9.72 38.92
C PRO A 630 8.71 -9.88 38.09
N THR A 631 8.29 -8.87 37.35
CA THR A 631 7.10 -8.93 36.48
C THR A 631 7.41 -8.43 35.08
N LEU A 632 6.64 -8.89 34.08
CA LEU A 632 6.74 -8.40 32.70
C LEU A 632 6.50 -6.88 32.64
N ALA A 633 5.50 -6.40 33.38
CA ALA A 633 5.17 -4.96 33.40
C ALA A 633 6.35 -4.09 33.88
N GLN A 634 7.04 -4.51 34.95
CA GLN A 634 8.21 -3.81 35.46
C GLN A 634 9.39 -3.88 34.47
N ALA A 635 9.59 -5.03 33.80
CA ALA A 635 10.61 -5.19 32.79
C ALA A 635 10.35 -4.29 31.57
N LEU A 636 9.11 -4.21 31.11
CA LEU A 636 8.72 -3.32 30.01
C LEU A 636 8.94 -1.84 30.36
N GLU A 637 8.59 -1.44 31.59
CA GLU A 637 8.81 -0.07 32.06
C GLU A 637 10.29 0.34 32.03
N ILE A 638 11.21 -0.59 32.32
CA ILE A 638 12.65 -0.37 32.15
C ILE A 638 12.97 -0.12 30.67
N GLY A 639 12.39 -0.90 29.76
CA GLY A 639 12.52 -0.71 28.32
C GLY A 639 12.03 0.67 27.84
N TYR A 640 10.85 1.12 28.30
CA TYR A 640 10.29 2.42 27.95
C TYR A 640 11.20 3.58 28.40
N ARG A 641 11.71 3.52 29.63
CA ARG A 641 12.64 4.52 30.16
C ARG A 641 13.98 4.52 29.42
N ALA A 642 14.48 3.35 29.02
CA ALA A 642 15.71 3.24 28.24
C ALA A 642 15.53 3.82 26.82
N PHE A 643 14.41 3.57 26.17
CA PHE A 643 14.06 4.22 24.91
C PHE A 643 14.04 5.75 25.06
N GLY A 644 13.36 6.27 26.11
CA GLY A 644 13.34 7.70 26.39
C GLY A 644 14.75 8.28 26.64
N ALA A 645 15.62 7.54 27.32
CA ALA A 645 17.01 7.95 27.51
C ALA A 645 17.78 8.00 26.17
N SER A 646 17.59 7.01 25.30
CA SER A 646 18.24 6.98 23.98
C SER A 646 17.85 8.17 23.10
N ALA A 647 16.58 8.60 23.14
CA ALA A 647 16.09 9.75 22.37
C ALA A 647 16.78 11.08 22.72
N CYS A 648 17.47 11.15 23.87
CA CYS A 648 18.21 12.33 24.32
C CYS A 648 19.69 12.33 23.87
N THR A 649 20.19 11.23 23.27
CA THR A 649 21.59 11.12 22.85
C THR A 649 21.89 11.92 21.58
N ALA A 650 23.16 12.26 21.38
CA ALA A 650 23.65 12.86 20.14
C ALA A 650 23.49 11.85 18.97
N ALA A 651 23.66 10.55 19.25
CA ALA A 651 23.50 9.48 18.27
C ALA A 651 22.06 9.40 17.72
N ALA A 652 21.03 9.53 18.58
CA ALA A 652 19.65 9.55 18.13
C ALA A 652 19.36 10.72 17.19
N ARG A 653 19.86 11.92 17.51
CA ARG A 653 19.73 13.10 16.64
C ARG A 653 20.37 12.88 15.28
N GLU A 654 21.62 12.37 15.26
CA GLU A 654 22.32 12.06 14.00
C GLU A 654 21.61 10.99 13.19
N GLY A 655 21.24 9.87 13.81
CA GLY A 655 20.61 8.75 13.11
C GLY A 655 19.27 9.12 12.51
N ILE A 656 18.42 9.83 13.23
CA ILE A 656 17.09 10.29 12.74
C ILE A 656 17.26 11.35 11.63
N ALA A 657 18.19 12.30 11.77
CA ALA A 657 18.49 13.27 10.72
C ALA A 657 19.02 12.60 9.45
N ALA A 658 19.99 11.68 9.59
CA ALA A 658 20.57 10.93 8.48
C ALA A 658 19.51 10.11 7.72
N PHE A 659 18.58 9.50 8.45
CA PHE A 659 17.47 8.77 7.84
C PHE A 659 16.55 9.70 7.03
N GLY A 660 16.16 10.84 7.59
CA GLY A 660 15.34 11.85 6.88
C GLY A 660 16.02 12.39 5.62
N GLU A 661 17.33 12.60 5.69
CA GLU A 661 18.17 13.09 4.60
C GLU A 661 18.61 11.97 3.62
N ARG A 662 18.26 10.72 3.89
CA ARG A 662 18.63 9.51 3.09
C ARG A 662 20.14 9.35 2.90
N ARG A 663 20.91 9.67 3.94
CA ARG A 663 22.36 9.46 4.01
C ARG A 663 22.72 8.42 5.07
N LYS A 664 23.97 7.98 5.09
CA LYS A 664 24.49 7.15 6.18
C LYS A 664 24.71 8.01 7.43
N ALA A 665 24.34 7.48 8.60
CA ALA A 665 24.65 8.11 9.88
C ALA A 665 26.16 8.04 10.17
N ASP A 666 26.71 9.07 10.84
CA ASP A 666 28.12 9.15 11.26
C ASP A 666 28.20 9.18 12.79
N PHE A 667 28.18 8.02 13.41
CA PHE A 667 28.28 7.89 14.86
C PHE A 667 29.71 8.08 15.41
N GLY A 668 30.75 8.11 14.56
CA GLY A 668 32.11 8.38 14.98
C GLY A 668 32.31 9.78 15.59
N LYS A 669 31.38 10.71 15.29
CA LYS A 669 31.37 12.07 15.82
C LYS A 669 30.40 12.28 16.99
N THR A 670 29.51 11.35 17.23
CA THR A 670 28.37 11.52 18.15
C THR A 670 28.35 10.46 19.28
N GLY A 671 29.38 9.68 19.44
CA GLY A 671 29.50 8.70 20.50
C GLY A 671 29.42 7.28 20.05
#